data_7d3e5768130a404567e7514d3799b366
#
_entry.id   7d3e5768130a404567e7514d3799b366
#
_cell.length_a   1.000
_cell.length_b   1.000
_cell.length_c   1.000
_cell.angle_alpha   90.00
_cell.angle_beta   90.00
_cell.angle_gamma   90.00
#
_symmetry.space_group_name_H-M   'P 1'
#
loop_
_entity.id
_entity.type
_entity.pdbx_description
1 polymer ?
#
loop_
_entity_poly.entity_id
_entity_poly.type
_entity_poly.pdbx_seq_one_letter_code
_entity_poly.pdbx_strand_id
1 'polypeptide(L)'
;MNDQQITNRQRGKYIVLEGPEGVGKTTQIQELTRRLQLAGLPVRVLREPDSQSDLTARAIRQLTQDPRYPMNTRTEVLLYNAARSQSLQVIKNSVQQGLICIVDRNYLTTLAIQYYGRGDVPDYATINNIISFAVDDVEPDLCIVLDAPASTLKSRAHDRATGERFDNLDEMFLERVRAGYQWEAKQRQFPVIDASAGIEAVSDSIWKLVTASLASRKPPITPSLNSLPATSVSDTKATTELPLLQKNKNGSYTITDAGNAWLADAVTNVDGPVYATKSKLESITAAAAMARLSRRGDDMRVIILDEFANKTDKDDALVRRVITAYGDDSVQQLVGQHMVIEGASNLLTKKLEWGRMAAYLEQSTRYIYYDQKDANGRYKYYVPKYLKKSIKKEYIIHMDALFDKYSAMVHTLTEYVRSHSDVAQKDRDIAWSGATRAQACDAARAVLPVATKSTVGIFASGQALENLIMQLQSDLLPEARQSGQQILDEARKMIPSFLERADKPDRGGATIAYRANTRTAVAELANQLLSNSYTDGTPQPVTLTEVWPRNETDIAADMLYEHSHLSLKEIQSALLKLPYTDKTAIMSAYFGERLNRRHRPGRALEKVHYSWDLVCDYGIFRDLQRHRMVDDLEWQELTPRYGFEVPDLIDEAGLTDDFENCFEISLKLHSILQQAGYRLEAQYATLLGHKMRWKVTYNAREAFHLHELRTSPQGHPGYRKLVLQMHAKLSEVHPIIGEAMKFVNKGEDEALTRLAAERYTQFKLNQLN
;
A
#
# COMPACT_ATOMS: atom_id res chain seq x y z
N MET A 1 -29.72 9.92 34.69
CA MET A 1 -29.35 8.72 35.48
C MET A 1 -27.88 8.45 35.18
N ASN A 2 -27.07 8.51 36.22
CA ASN A 2 -25.61 8.60 36.12
C ASN A 2 -24.97 7.33 35.58
N ASP A 3 -23.90 7.49 34.75
CA ASP A 3 -23.05 6.45 34.16
C ASP A 3 -22.30 5.54 35.15
N GLN A 4 -22.52 5.72 36.45
CA GLN A 4 -21.85 4.92 37.51
C GLN A 4 -22.67 3.68 37.96
N GLN A 5 -23.83 3.39 37.40
CA GLN A 5 -24.59 2.17 37.76
C GLN A 5 -24.48 1.01 36.78
N ILE A 6 -23.63 1.09 35.72
CA ILE A 6 -23.46 0.01 34.73
C ILE A 6 -22.31 -0.96 35.11
N THR A 7 -21.51 -0.69 36.13
CA THR A 7 -20.26 -1.40 36.45
C THR A 7 -20.40 -2.64 37.33
N ASN A 8 -21.59 -3.18 37.60
CA ASN A 8 -21.74 -4.32 38.53
C ASN A 8 -22.55 -5.50 37.97
N ARG A 9 -22.67 -5.67 36.62
CA ARG A 9 -23.14 -6.94 36.03
C ARG A 9 -21.93 -7.84 35.82
N GLN A 10 -21.92 -9.00 36.49
CA GLN A 10 -20.91 -10.03 36.27
C GLN A 10 -20.89 -10.42 34.77
N ARG A 11 -19.71 -10.37 34.11
CA ARG A 11 -19.52 -10.82 32.71
C ARG A 11 -20.04 -12.24 32.58
N GLY A 12 -20.79 -12.54 31.53
CA GLY A 12 -21.22 -13.92 31.19
C GLY A 12 -20.04 -14.82 30.81
N LYS A 13 -20.36 -16.03 30.34
CA LYS A 13 -19.35 -17.03 29.93
C LYS A 13 -19.55 -17.43 28.48
N TYR A 14 -18.46 -17.64 27.76
CA TYR A 14 -18.44 -18.23 26.42
C TYR A 14 -18.01 -19.69 26.51
N ILE A 15 -18.94 -20.63 26.29
CA ILE A 15 -18.76 -22.06 26.42
C ILE A 15 -18.97 -22.71 25.07
N VAL A 16 -18.03 -23.54 24.62
CA VAL A 16 -18.06 -24.24 23.34
C VAL A 16 -18.15 -25.76 23.52
N LEU A 17 -19.01 -26.40 22.74
CA LEU A 17 -19.00 -27.83 22.51
C LEU A 17 -18.50 -28.14 21.11
N GLU A 18 -17.40 -28.88 21.02
CA GLU A 18 -16.74 -29.26 19.77
C GLU A 18 -16.69 -30.78 19.60
N GLY A 19 -16.33 -31.23 18.41
CA GLY A 19 -16.15 -32.63 18.09
C GLY A 19 -16.69 -33.03 16.71
N PRO A 20 -16.41 -34.25 16.24
CA PRO A 20 -16.82 -34.75 14.93
C PRO A 20 -18.32 -34.72 14.68
N GLU A 21 -18.74 -34.89 13.42
CA GLU A 21 -20.14 -35.07 13.07
C GLU A 21 -20.69 -36.37 13.67
N GLY A 22 -21.96 -36.38 14.08
CA GLY A 22 -22.57 -37.57 14.73
C GLY A 22 -22.20 -37.79 16.18
N VAL A 23 -21.30 -37.00 16.81
CA VAL A 23 -20.84 -37.20 18.19
C VAL A 23 -21.88 -36.84 19.26
N GLY A 24 -23.01 -36.18 18.91
CA GLY A 24 -24.09 -35.86 19.80
C GLY A 24 -24.11 -34.44 20.41
N LYS A 25 -23.34 -33.49 19.83
CA LYS A 25 -23.27 -32.09 20.30
C LYS A 25 -24.63 -31.43 20.52
N THR A 26 -25.50 -31.49 19.53
CA THR A 26 -26.83 -30.86 19.58
C THR A 26 -27.66 -31.34 20.76
N THR A 27 -27.67 -32.67 21.02
CA THR A 27 -28.38 -33.25 22.15
C THR A 27 -27.81 -32.75 23.48
N GLN A 28 -26.48 -32.67 23.58
CA GLN A 28 -25.82 -32.22 24.80
C GLN A 28 -25.99 -30.71 25.04
N ILE A 29 -26.02 -29.90 23.97
CA ILE A 29 -26.32 -28.46 24.05
C ILE A 29 -27.74 -28.21 24.55
N GLN A 30 -28.71 -28.97 24.05
CA GLN A 30 -30.10 -28.89 24.53
C GLN A 30 -30.22 -29.21 26.01
N GLU A 31 -29.60 -30.29 26.44
CA GLU A 31 -29.64 -30.72 27.84
C GLU A 31 -28.88 -29.76 28.77
N LEU A 32 -27.71 -29.27 28.35
CA LEU A 32 -26.98 -28.24 29.09
C LEU A 32 -27.77 -26.93 29.21
N THR A 33 -28.42 -26.50 28.13
CA THR A 33 -29.29 -25.31 28.12
C THR A 33 -30.42 -25.48 29.12
N ARG A 34 -31.12 -26.64 29.11
CA ARG A 34 -32.20 -26.93 30.04
C ARG A 34 -31.72 -26.89 31.50
N ARG A 35 -30.55 -27.47 31.82
CA ARG A 35 -29.98 -27.47 33.19
C ARG A 35 -29.65 -26.04 33.65
N LEU A 36 -29.02 -25.22 32.79
CA LEU A 36 -28.69 -23.83 33.13
C LEU A 36 -29.93 -22.97 33.34
N GLN A 37 -30.96 -23.16 32.51
CA GLN A 37 -32.24 -22.44 32.65
C GLN A 37 -32.97 -22.85 33.96
N LEU A 38 -32.95 -24.12 34.31
CA LEU A 38 -33.51 -24.58 35.60
C LEU A 38 -32.73 -24.02 36.79
N ALA A 39 -31.43 -23.76 36.64
CA ALA A 39 -30.61 -23.06 37.63
C ALA A 39 -30.84 -21.54 37.66
N GLY A 40 -31.76 -21.00 36.87
CA GLY A 40 -32.07 -19.55 36.79
C GLY A 40 -31.02 -18.70 36.11
N LEU A 41 -30.13 -19.30 35.32
CA LEU A 41 -29.05 -18.61 34.64
C LEU A 41 -29.47 -18.16 33.23
N PRO A 42 -29.14 -16.95 32.80
CA PRO A 42 -29.51 -16.46 31.48
C PRO A 42 -28.58 -17.07 30.40
N VAL A 43 -29.16 -17.83 29.47
CA VAL A 43 -28.46 -18.60 28.45
C VAL A 43 -28.82 -18.11 27.05
N ARG A 44 -27.82 -18.03 26.18
CA ARG A 44 -27.99 -17.87 24.74
C ARG A 44 -27.28 -19.01 24.01
N VAL A 45 -28.00 -19.72 23.14
CA VAL A 45 -27.44 -20.79 22.31
C VAL A 45 -27.16 -20.24 20.93
N LEU A 46 -25.95 -20.49 20.44
CA LEU A 46 -25.49 -20.07 19.12
C LEU A 46 -24.82 -21.27 18.42
N ARG A 47 -24.66 -21.17 17.12
CA ARG A 47 -23.88 -22.10 16.31
C ARG A 47 -22.85 -21.31 15.51
N GLU A 48 -21.59 -21.75 15.50
CA GLU A 48 -20.56 -21.08 14.72
C GLU A 48 -20.28 -21.83 13.40
N PRO A 49 -20.21 -21.16 12.28
CA PRO A 49 -20.63 -19.76 12.11
C PRO A 49 -22.16 -19.61 12.27
N ASP A 50 -22.57 -18.59 12.99
CA ASP A 50 -24.00 -18.37 13.27
C ASP A 50 -24.76 -17.97 11.98
N SER A 51 -25.81 -18.72 11.69
CA SER A 51 -26.68 -18.48 10.55
C SER A 51 -28.01 -17.80 10.89
N GLN A 52 -28.29 -17.54 12.18
CA GLN A 52 -29.60 -17.01 12.61
C GLN A 52 -29.54 -15.55 13.07
N SER A 53 -28.46 -15.15 13.75
CA SER A 53 -28.35 -13.82 14.36
C SER A 53 -27.59 -12.80 13.51
N ASP A 54 -26.91 -13.22 12.44
CA ASP A 54 -26.17 -12.34 11.54
C ASP A 54 -26.45 -12.68 10.07
N LEU A 55 -26.89 -11.69 9.29
CA LEU A 55 -27.25 -11.87 7.89
C LEU A 55 -26.06 -12.22 7.00
N THR A 56 -24.90 -11.66 7.30
CA THR A 56 -23.66 -11.90 6.53
C THR A 56 -23.15 -13.32 6.79
N ALA A 57 -23.07 -13.73 8.07
CA ALA A 57 -22.70 -15.11 8.43
C ALA A 57 -23.68 -16.13 7.84
N ARG A 58 -24.98 -15.81 7.80
CA ARG A 58 -26.02 -16.64 7.16
C ARG A 58 -25.78 -16.80 5.66
N ALA A 59 -25.52 -15.71 4.95
CA ALA A 59 -25.29 -15.75 3.51
C ALA A 59 -24.03 -16.58 3.16
N ILE A 60 -22.95 -16.39 3.91
CA ILE A 60 -21.71 -17.17 3.74
C ILE A 60 -21.98 -18.66 4.03
N ARG A 61 -22.72 -18.97 5.09
CA ARG A 61 -23.06 -20.35 5.41
C ARG A 61 -23.90 -21.00 4.32
N GLN A 62 -24.91 -20.32 3.79
CA GLN A 62 -25.70 -20.82 2.66
C GLN A 62 -24.82 -21.13 1.46
N LEU A 63 -23.90 -20.24 1.13
CA LEU A 63 -22.95 -20.43 0.03
C LEU A 63 -22.03 -21.65 0.26
N THR A 64 -21.50 -21.83 1.47
CA THR A 64 -20.55 -22.90 1.78
C THR A 64 -21.21 -24.28 1.91
N GLN A 65 -22.51 -24.34 2.20
CA GLN A 65 -23.25 -25.58 2.34
C GLN A 65 -23.94 -26.04 1.05
N ASP A 66 -24.15 -25.14 0.10
CA ASP A 66 -24.87 -25.44 -1.14
C ASP A 66 -23.97 -26.23 -2.12
N PRO A 67 -24.31 -27.47 -2.49
CA PRO A 67 -23.50 -28.30 -3.37
C PRO A 67 -23.38 -27.76 -4.81
N ARG A 68 -24.21 -26.80 -5.20
CA ARG A 68 -24.12 -26.11 -6.52
C ARG A 68 -22.87 -25.23 -6.63
N TYR A 69 -22.24 -24.87 -5.51
CA TYR A 69 -21.03 -24.03 -5.50
C TYR A 69 -19.80 -24.87 -5.08
N PRO A 70 -19.17 -25.59 -6.03
CA PRO A 70 -17.93 -26.30 -5.74
C PRO A 70 -16.83 -25.29 -5.41
N MET A 71 -16.11 -25.52 -4.32
CA MET A 71 -15.02 -24.65 -3.90
C MET A 71 -13.83 -25.45 -3.41
N ASN A 72 -12.62 -24.88 -3.56
CA ASN A 72 -11.41 -25.48 -3.02
C ASN A 72 -11.29 -25.21 -1.51
N THR A 73 -10.44 -26.00 -0.86
CA THR A 73 -10.26 -25.94 0.60
C THR A 73 -9.84 -24.56 1.10
N ARG A 74 -9.01 -23.80 0.34
CA ARG A 74 -8.60 -22.45 0.74
C ARG A 74 -9.79 -21.48 0.76
N THR A 75 -10.66 -21.56 -0.23
CA THR A 75 -11.90 -20.77 -0.26
C THR A 75 -12.80 -21.09 0.91
N GLU A 76 -12.96 -22.38 1.26
CA GLU A 76 -13.72 -22.80 2.44
C GLU A 76 -13.14 -22.22 3.73
N VAL A 77 -11.81 -22.31 3.92
CA VAL A 77 -11.14 -21.77 5.12
C VAL A 77 -11.40 -20.27 5.25
N LEU A 78 -11.27 -19.50 4.15
CA LEU A 78 -11.47 -18.05 4.17
C LEU A 78 -12.94 -17.70 4.47
N LEU A 79 -13.90 -18.37 3.83
CA LEU A 79 -15.33 -18.11 4.03
C LEU A 79 -15.79 -18.48 5.43
N TYR A 80 -15.36 -19.63 5.98
CA TYR A 80 -15.69 -20.01 7.35
C TYR A 80 -15.12 -19.02 8.37
N ASN A 81 -13.91 -18.51 8.14
CA ASN A 81 -13.31 -17.52 9.04
C ASN A 81 -13.94 -16.13 8.89
N ALA A 82 -14.37 -15.75 7.70
CA ALA A 82 -15.15 -14.52 7.50
C ALA A 82 -16.50 -14.57 8.24
N ALA A 83 -17.24 -15.68 8.15
CA ALA A 83 -18.48 -15.86 8.91
C ALA A 83 -18.23 -15.93 10.43
N ARG A 84 -17.11 -16.53 10.85
CA ARG A 84 -16.68 -16.59 12.26
C ARG A 84 -16.48 -15.20 12.86
N SER A 85 -15.75 -14.33 12.20
CA SER A 85 -15.49 -12.97 12.70
C SER A 85 -16.77 -12.19 12.96
N GLN A 86 -17.82 -12.38 12.14
CA GLN A 86 -19.14 -11.80 12.36
C GLN A 86 -19.84 -12.42 13.57
N SER A 87 -19.85 -13.74 13.66
CA SER A 87 -20.51 -14.47 14.77
C SER A 87 -19.89 -14.14 16.13
N LEU A 88 -18.57 -13.99 16.20
CA LEU A 88 -17.84 -13.68 17.44
C LEU A 88 -18.20 -12.29 18.00
N GLN A 89 -18.54 -11.31 17.18
CA GLN A 89 -19.05 -10.03 17.68
C GLN A 89 -20.38 -10.18 18.43
N VAL A 90 -21.26 -11.06 17.95
CA VAL A 90 -22.52 -11.39 18.64
C VAL A 90 -22.28 -12.08 19.98
N ILE A 91 -21.30 -13.02 20.02
CA ILE A 91 -20.89 -13.71 21.24
C ILE A 91 -20.29 -12.71 22.23
N LYS A 92 -19.34 -11.89 21.81
CA LYS A 92 -18.68 -10.86 22.64
C LYS A 92 -19.71 -9.92 23.30
N ASN A 93 -20.65 -9.40 22.53
CA ASN A 93 -21.71 -8.52 23.01
C ASN A 93 -22.62 -9.24 24.02
N SER A 94 -22.99 -10.50 23.76
CA SER A 94 -23.84 -11.30 24.64
C SER A 94 -23.17 -11.59 25.98
N VAL A 95 -21.89 -11.96 25.96
CA VAL A 95 -21.08 -12.20 27.18
C VAL A 95 -20.92 -10.91 28.00
N GLN A 96 -20.70 -9.76 27.34
CA GLN A 96 -20.65 -8.46 28.01
C GLN A 96 -21.97 -8.10 28.69
N GLN A 97 -23.11 -8.55 28.14
CA GLN A 97 -24.44 -8.38 28.74
C GLN A 97 -24.73 -9.34 29.89
N GLY A 98 -23.80 -10.22 30.25
CA GLY A 98 -23.92 -11.16 31.34
C GLY A 98 -24.60 -12.49 30.96
N LEU A 99 -24.76 -12.80 29.65
CA LEU A 99 -25.34 -14.06 29.19
C LEU A 99 -24.29 -15.17 29.14
N ILE A 100 -24.69 -16.39 29.44
CA ILE A 100 -23.92 -17.61 29.18
C ILE A 100 -24.18 -18.01 27.73
N CYS A 101 -23.18 -17.84 26.87
CA CYS A 101 -23.24 -18.27 25.48
C CYS A 101 -22.77 -19.70 25.33
N ILE A 102 -23.68 -20.62 24.97
CA ILE A 102 -23.35 -22.00 24.59
C ILE A 102 -23.26 -22.04 23.08
N VAL A 103 -22.10 -22.44 22.54
CA VAL A 103 -21.84 -22.37 21.09
C VAL A 103 -21.50 -23.75 20.54
N ASP A 104 -22.25 -24.18 19.52
CA ASP A 104 -22.00 -25.40 18.75
C ASP A 104 -20.91 -25.11 17.75
N ARG A 105 -19.72 -25.66 17.95
CA ARG A 105 -18.49 -25.49 17.15
C ARG A 105 -17.78 -24.15 17.37
N ASN A 106 -16.50 -24.14 17.01
CA ASN A 106 -15.64 -22.97 16.91
C ASN A 106 -14.56 -23.18 15.83
N TYR A 107 -13.42 -22.53 15.96
CA TYR A 107 -12.30 -22.65 15.03
C TYR A 107 -11.65 -24.05 14.98
N LEU A 108 -11.81 -24.89 16.00
CA LEU A 108 -11.31 -26.26 15.96
C LEU A 108 -11.93 -27.09 14.84
N THR A 109 -13.21 -26.83 14.51
CA THR A 109 -13.85 -27.45 13.34
C THR A 109 -13.10 -27.12 12.04
N THR A 110 -12.62 -25.89 11.86
CA THR A 110 -11.85 -25.51 10.67
C THR A 110 -10.50 -26.25 10.62
N LEU A 111 -9.80 -26.35 11.76
CA LEU A 111 -8.56 -27.14 11.83
C LEU A 111 -8.82 -28.61 11.54
N ALA A 112 -9.79 -29.20 12.24
CA ALA A 112 -10.07 -30.63 12.13
C ALA A 112 -10.52 -31.05 10.72
N ILE A 113 -11.40 -30.30 10.08
CA ILE A 113 -11.96 -30.65 8.76
C ILE A 113 -11.03 -30.24 7.63
N GLN A 114 -10.67 -28.93 7.54
CA GLN A 114 -9.96 -28.42 6.38
C GLN A 114 -8.45 -28.71 6.43
N TYR A 115 -7.82 -28.70 7.59
CA TYR A 115 -6.40 -29.00 7.71
C TYR A 115 -6.14 -30.50 7.85
N TYR A 116 -6.63 -31.11 8.95
CA TYR A 116 -6.36 -32.54 9.22
C TYR A 116 -7.15 -33.49 8.33
N GLY A 117 -8.42 -33.21 8.10
CA GLY A 117 -9.31 -34.07 7.30
C GLY A 117 -8.97 -34.05 5.81
N ARG A 118 -8.90 -32.86 5.17
CA ARG A 118 -8.63 -32.75 3.75
C ARG A 118 -7.14 -32.76 3.38
N GLY A 119 -6.29 -32.18 4.23
CA GLY A 119 -4.84 -32.17 4.02
C GLY A 119 -4.34 -31.27 2.88
N ASP A 120 -5.19 -30.43 2.31
CA ASP A 120 -4.86 -29.59 1.13
C ASP A 120 -4.29 -28.22 1.52
N VAL A 121 -4.28 -27.87 2.80
CA VAL A 121 -3.71 -26.62 3.29
C VAL A 121 -2.21 -26.82 3.48
N PRO A 122 -1.35 -25.94 2.92
CA PRO A 122 0.08 -26.22 2.82
C PRO A 122 0.81 -26.32 4.17
N ASP A 123 0.38 -25.57 5.18
CA ASP A 123 1.00 -25.63 6.51
C ASP A 123 0.05 -25.16 7.62
N TYR A 124 0.36 -25.60 8.83
CA TYR A 124 -0.42 -25.30 10.04
C TYR A 124 -0.39 -23.81 10.41
N ALA A 125 0.75 -23.15 10.21
CA ALA A 125 0.91 -21.74 10.56
C ALA A 125 -0.01 -20.86 9.73
N THR A 126 -0.14 -21.11 8.43
CA THR A 126 -1.02 -20.37 7.54
C THR A 126 -2.48 -20.43 8.01
N ILE A 127 -3.01 -21.64 8.24
CA ILE A 127 -4.42 -21.77 8.68
C ILE A 127 -4.62 -21.18 10.07
N ASN A 128 -3.66 -21.37 10.98
CA ASN A 128 -3.74 -20.84 12.33
C ASN A 128 -3.69 -19.29 12.36
N ASN A 129 -2.91 -18.65 11.50
CA ASN A 129 -2.88 -17.20 11.37
C ASN A 129 -4.21 -16.64 10.84
N ILE A 130 -4.83 -17.30 9.86
CA ILE A 130 -6.16 -16.91 9.36
C ILE A 130 -7.22 -17.03 10.47
N ILE A 131 -7.17 -18.11 11.25
CA ILE A 131 -8.05 -18.33 12.39
C ILE A 131 -7.80 -17.26 13.46
N SER A 132 -6.55 -17.00 13.84
CA SER A 132 -6.20 -16.00 14.84
C SER A 132 -6.69 -14.61 14.44
N PHE A 133 -6.54 -14.23 13.16
CA PHE A 133 -7.09 -12.98 12.64
C PHE A 133 -8.61 -12.90 12.78
N ALA A 134 -9.33 -13.98 12.53
CA ALA A 134 -10.79 -14.02 12.62
C ALA A 134 -11.32 -14.08 14.05
N VAL A 135 -10.58 -14.67 14.98
CA VAL A 135 -10.94 -14.83 16.39
C VAL A 135 -10.65 -13.58 17.21
N ASP A 136 -9.56 -12.86 16.86
CA ASP A 136 -9.09 -11.66 17.56
C ASP A 136 -8.93 -11.94 19.08
N ASP A 137 -9.61 -11.20 19.92
CA ASP A 137 -9.59 -11.30 21.39
C ASP A 137 -10.75 -12.17 21.97
N VAL A 138 -11.54 -12.85 21.13
CA VAL A 138 -12.76 -13.55 21.52
C VAL A 138 -12.51 -15.07 21.69
N GLU A 139 -11.84 -15.45 22.76
CA GLU A 139 -11.58 -16.84 23.10
C GLU A 139 -12.65 -17.43 24.04
N PRO A 140 -12.96 -18.76 23.97
CA PRO A 140 -13.91 -19.40 24.85
C PRO A 140 -13.39 -19.50 26.28
N ASP A 141 -14.27 -19.23 27.27
CA ASP A 141 -13.99 -19.46 28.68
C ASP A 141 -13.86 -20.96 28.99
N LEU A 142 -14.52 -21.83 28.19
CA LEU A 142 -14.46 -23.29 28.27
C LEU A 142 -14.77 -23.89 26.91
N CYS A 143 -13.86 -24.70 26.37
CA CYS A 143 -14.08 -25.50 25.17
C CYS A 143 -14.02 -26.98 25.52
N ILE A 144 -15.10 -27.74 25.29
CA ILE A 144 -15.22 -29.16 25.58
C ILE A 144 -15.28 -29.91 24.26
N VAL A 145 -14.38 -30.87 24.07
CA VAL A 145 -14.35 -31.73 22.89
C VAL A 145 -15.03 -33.05 23.20
N LEU A 146 -16.06 -33.39 22.44
CA LEU A 146 -16.73 -34.70 22.49
C LEU A 146 -16.04 -35.61 21.47
N ASP A 147 -15.67 -36.82 21.89
CA ASP A 147 -15.03 -37.83 21.05
C ASP A 147 -15.79 -39.16 21.06
N ALA A 148 -15.80 -39.84 19.92
CA ALA A 148 -16.31 -41.21 19.80
C ALA A 148 -15.60 -41.95 18.65
N PRO A 149 -15.53 -43.27 18.65
CA PRO A 149 -14.95 -44.07 17.56
C PRO A 149 -15.60 -43.77 16.20
N ALA A 150 -14.81 -43.78 15.13
CA ALA A 150 -15.29 -43.45 13.77
C ALA A 150 -16.45 -44.31 13.31
N SER A 151 -16.47 -45.61 13.69
CA SER A 151 -17.58 -46.51 13.41
C SER A 151 -18.89 -46.07 14.06
N THR A 152 -18.83 -45.56 15.30
CA THR A 152 -19.99 -45.01 16.01
C THR A 152 -20.46 -43.72 15.37
N LEU A 153 -19.53 -42.83 14.95
CA LEU A 153 -19.84 -41.58 14.27
C LEU A 153 -20.54 -41.81 12.94
N LYS A 154 -20.04 -42.77 12.15
CA LYS A 154 -20.60 -43.12 10.83
C LYS A 154 -22.02 -43.67 10.93
N SER A 155 -22.28 -44.57 11.90
CA SER A 155 -23.62 -45.10 12.15
C SER A 155 -24.61 -43.98 12.50
N ARG A 156 -24.23 -43.08 13.42
CA ARG A 156 -25.09 -41.97 13.85
C ARG A 156 -25.28 -40.87 12.80
N ALA A 157 -24.33 -40.70 11.88
CA ALA A 157 -24.43 -39.72 10.76
C ALA A 157 -25.38 -40.23 9.65
N HIS A 158 -25.33 -41.52 9.35
CA HIS A 158 -26.19 -42.16 8.34
C HIS A 158 -27.68 -42.02 8.66
N ASP A 159 -28.06 -42.10 9.94
CA ASP A 159 -29.45 -41.96 10.39
C ASP A 159 -29.99 -40.52 10.30
N ARG A 160 -29.17 -39.53 9.95
CA ARG A 160 -29.48 -38.08 9.91
C ARG A 160 -29.16 -37.39 8.59
N ALA A 161 -28.95 -38.10 7.49
CA ALA A 161 -28.59 -37.50 6.19
C ALA A 161 -29.55 -36.37 5.82
N THR A 162 -29.06 -35.15 5.83
CA THR A 162 -29.79 -33.91 5.57
C THR A 162 -29.64 -33.41 4.14
N GLY A 163 -28.87 -34.11 3.28
CA GLY A 163 -28.51 -33.70 1.94
C GLY A 163 -27.46 -32.57 1.90
N GLU A 164 -26.77 -32.31 2.98
CA GLU A 164 -25.67 -31.36 3.06
C GLU A 164 -24.39 -31.94 2.43
N ARG A 165 -23.49 -31.06 1.97
CA ARG A 165 -22.25 -31.38 1.23
C ARG A 165 -21.32 -32.38 1.92
N PHE A 166 -21.44 -32.58 3.24
CA PHE A 166 -20.56 -33.40 4.05
C PHE A 166 -21.17 -34.76 4.51
N ASP A 167 -22.35 -35.12 4.01
CA ASP A 167 -23.08 -36.32 4.44
C ASP A 167 -22.47 -37.64 3.93
N ASN A 168 -21.56 -37.66 2.95
CA ASN A 168 -20.99 -38.83 2.31
C ASN A 168 -19.47 -38.95 2.49
N LEU A 169 -18.96 -38.77 3.71
CA LEU A 169 -17.54 -38.87 4.00
C LEU A 169 -17.09 -40.31 4.33
N ASP A 170 -15.90 -40.68 3.82
CA ASP A 170 -15.35 -42.01 4.09
C ASP A 170 -14.83 -42.13 5.55
N GLU A 171 -14.66 -43.35 6.00
CA GLU A 171 -14.24 -43.64 7.37
C GLU A 171 -12.81 -43.17 7.67
N MET A 172 -11.91 -43.19 6.68
CA MET A 172 -10.55 -42.69 6.79
C MET A 172 -10.53 -41.15 6.96
N PHE A 173 -11.43 -40.44 6.31
CA PHE A 173 -11.57 -39.01 6.51
C PHE A 173 -12.06 -38.69 7.92
N LEU A 174 -13.09 -39.41 8.40
CA LEU A 174 -13.61 -39.24 9.76
C LEU A 174 -12.54 -39.50 10.82
N GLU A 175 -11.68 -40.51 10.60
CA GLU A 175 -10.59 -40.83 11.52
C GLU A 175 -9.50 -39.73 11.52
N ARG A 176 -9.15 -39.14 10.39
CA ARG A 176 -8.25 -37.97 10.33
C ARG A 176 -8.83 -36.77 11.05
N VAL A 177 -10.11 -36.48 10.85
CA VAL A 177 -10.81 -35.37 11.53
C VAL A 177 -10.83 -35.61 13.05
N ARG A 178 -11.15 -36.83 13.49
CA ARG A 178 -11.12 -37.21 14.90
C ARG A 178 -9.74 -37.06 15.51
N ALA A 179 -8.70 -37.57 14.84
CA ALA A 179 -7.31 -37.42 15.29
C ALA A 179 -6.91 -35.95 15.40
N GLY A 180 -7.36 -35.09 14.45
CA GLY A 180 -7.17 -33.65 14.51
C GLY A 180 -7.80 -33.01 15.76
N TYR A 181 -9.04 -33.34 16.10
CA TYR A 181 -9.68 -32.85 17.32
C TYR A 181 -8.95 -33.31 18.59
N GLN A 182 -8.53 -34.57 18.65
CA GLN A 182 -7.78 -35.08 19.80
C GLN A 182 -6.43 -34.39 19.97
N TRP A 183 -5.71 -34.16 18.85
CA TRP A 183 -4.42 -33.49 18.88
C TRP A 183 -4.57 -32.03 19.34
N GLU A 184 -5.50 -31.28 18.75
CA GLU A 184 -5.77 -29.88 19.12
C GLU A 184 -6.23 -29.73 20.56
N ALA A 185 -7.13 -30.62 21.03
CA ALA A 185 -7.57 -30.62 22.41
C ALA A 185 -6.41 -30.85 23.39
N LYS A 186 -5.49 -31.76 23.05
CA LYS A 186 -4.30 -32.05 23.88
C LYS A 186 -3.36 -30.82 23.91
N GLN A 187 -3.08 -30.19 22.77
CA GLN A 187 -2.19 -29.02 22.70
C GLN A 187 -2.76 -27.80 23.47
N ARG A 188 -4.07 -27.64 23.45
CA ARG A 188 -4.78 -26.50 24.07
C ARG A 188 -5.30 -26.82 25.47
N GLN A 189 -5.04 -28.03 25.97
CA GLN A 189 -5.51 -28.51 27.27
C GLN A 189 -7.05 -28.47 27.43
N PHE A 190 -7.78 -28.64 26.33
CA PHE A 190 -9.23 -28.71 26.35
C PHE A 190 -9.69 -30.07 26.87
N PRO A 191 -10.69 -30.15 27.77
CA PRO A 191 -11.23 -31.41 28.25
C PRO A 191 -11.88 -32.20 27.11
N VAL A 192 -11.55 -33.47 27.01
CA VAL A 192 -12.14 -34.43 26.07
C VAL A 192 -13.07 -35.35 26.83
N ILE A 193 -14.31 -35.51 26.35
CA ILE A 193 -15.32 -36.41 26.96
C ILE A 193 -15.62 -37.52 25.95
N ASP A 194 -15.58 -38.76 26.42
CA ASP A 194 -16.01 -39.94 25.65
C ASP A 194 -17.55 -39.92 25.48
N ALA A 195 -17.99 -39.63 24.26
CA ALA A 195 -19.40 -39.55 23.87
C ALA A 195 -19.96 -40.90 23.37
N SER A 196 -19.23 -41.99 23.51
CA SER A 196 -19.76 -43.36 23.33
C SER A 196 -20.59 -43.82 24.52
N ALA A 197 -20.43 -43.22 25.69
CA ALA A 197 -21.25 -43.42 26.86
C ALA A 197 -22.71 -42.95 26.67
N GLY A 198 -23.60 -43.36 27.59
CA GLY A 198 -25.01 -42.96 27.57
C GLY A 198 -25.19 -41.43 27.69
N ILE A 199 -26.27 -40.88 27.11
CA ILE A 199 -26.56 -39.43 27.02
C ILE A 199 -26.47 -38.77 28.39
N GLU A 200 -27.01 -39.35 29.44
CA GLU A 200 -27.01 -38.79 30.80
C GLU A 200 -25.58 -38.71 31.38
N ALA A 201 -24.76 -39.74 31.22
CA ALA A 201 -23.39 -39.78 31.73
C ALA A 201 -22.51 -38.72 31.06
N VAL A 202 -22.68 -38.50 29.76
CA VAL A 202 -22.02 -37.42 29.01
C VAL A 202 -22.49 -36.06 29.49
N SER A 203 -23.81 -35.88 29.68
CA SER A 203 -24.40 -34.64 30.19
C SER A 203 -23.91 -34.30 31.60
N ASP A 204 -23.75 -35.28 32.47
CA ASP A 204 -23.24 -35.06 33.82
C ASP A 204 -21.76 -34.68 33.83
N SER A 205 -20.98 -35.26 32.94
CA SER A 205 -19.58 -34.89 32.74
C SER A 205 -19.44 -33.43 32.24
N ILE A 206 -20.25 -33.03 31.27
CA ILE A 206 -20.31 -31.65 30.76
C ILE A 206 -20.76 -30.71 31.88
N TRP A 207 -21.84 -31.03 32.60
CA TRP A 207 -22.36 -30.24 33.69
C TRP A 207 -21.32 -29.96 34.78
N LYS A 208 -20.53 -30.96 35.14
CA LYS A 208 -19.44 -30.82 36.12
C LYS A 208 -18.38 -29.82 35.67
N LEU A 209 -17.96 -29.86 34.41
CA LEU A 209 -16.99 -28.92 33.85
C LEU A 209 -17.54 -27.49 33.78
N VAL A 210 -18.78 -27.37 33.33
CA VAL A 210 -19.47 -26.05 33.19
C VAL A 210 -19.67 -25.42 34.57
N THR A 211 -20.15 -26.13 35.56
CA THR A 211 -20.33 -25.59 36.90
C THR A 211 -19.02 -25.21 37.57
N ALA A 212 -17.95 -25.95 37.35
CA ALA A 212 -16.60 -25.59 37.80
C ALA A 212 -16.11 -24.29 37.13
N SER A 213 -16.36 -24.14 35.83
CA SER A 213 -16.03 -22.90 35.10
C SER A 213 -16.84 -21.68 35.57
N LEU A 214 -18.11 -21.88 35.88
CA LEU A 214 -18.98 -20.81 36.41
C LEU A 214 -18.58 -20.38 37.83
N ALA A 215 -18.11 -21.32 38.67
CA ALA A 215 -17.62 -21.04 40.03
C ALA A 215 -16.24 -20.35 40.05
N SER A 216 -15.47 -20.47 38.99
CA SER A 216 -14.12 -19.89 38.89
C SER A 216 -14.18 -18.37 38.66
N ARG A 217 -13.63 -17.58 39.61
CA ARG A 217 -13.45 -16.12 39.47
C ARG A 217 -12.18 -15.72 38.69
N LYS A 218 -11.32 -16.67 38.33
CA LYS A 218 -10.13 -16.42 37.50
C LYS A 218 -10.55 -16.37 36.01
N PRO A 219 -10.00 -15.47 35.20
CA PRO A 219 -10.10 -15.63 33.76
C PRO A 219 -9.49 -17.00 33.39
N PRO A 220 -10.00 -17.66 32.35
CA PRO A 220 -9.51 -18.97 31.95
C PRO A 220 -8.01 -18.85 31.63
N ILE A 221 -7.23 -19.82 32.15
CA ILE A 221 -5.87 -20.06 31.65
C ILE A 221 -6.07 -20.88 30.37
N THR A 222 -6.53 -20.23 29.34
CA THR A 222 -6.45 -20.75 27.98
C THR A 222 -5.20 -20.12 27.36
N PRO A 223 -4.24 -20.89 26.84
CA PRO A 223 -3.21 -20.31 26.04
C PRO A 223 -3.91 -19.58 24.89
N SER A 224 -3.83 -18.26 24.86
CA SER A 224 -4.24 -17.47 23.69
C SER A 224 -3.59 -18.10 22.46
N LEU A 225 -4.29 -18.12 21.34
CA LEU A 225 -3.74 -18.49 20.03
C LEU A 225 -2.43 -17.73 19.70
N ASN A 226 -2.17 -16.64 20.40
CA ASN A 226 -0.98 -15.77 20.29
C ASN A 226 0.05 -15.98 21.42
N SER A 227 -0.18 -16.86 22.40
CA SER A 227 0.79 -17.10 23.47
C SER A 227 1.31 -18.54 23.45
N LEU A 228 2.42 -18.73 22.81
CA LEU A 228 3.43 -19.63 23.37
C LEU A 228 3.81 -19.05 24.75
N PRO A 229 4.08 -19.88 25.79
CA PRO A 229 4.21 -19.38 27.13
C PRO A 229 5.30 -18.33 27.25
N ALA A 230 4.89 -17.10 27.51
CA ALA A 230 5.78 -16.13 28.10
C ALA A 230 6.08 -16.66 29.52
N THR A 231 7.25 -17.21 29.71
CA THR A 231 7.78 -17.49 31.04
C THR A 231 7.81 -16.13 31.79
N SER A 232 6.92 -15.98 32.76
CA SER A 232 6.97 -14.90 33.72
C SER A 232 8.30 -14.99 34.46
N VAL A 233 9.22 -14.07 34.11
CA VAL A 233 10.44 -13.88 34.89
C VAL A 233 10.04 -13.13 36.15
N SER A 234 9.91 -13.87 37.27
CA SER A 234 10.09 -13.28 38.60
C SER A 234 11.58 -13.07 38.80
N ASP A 235 11.96 -11.87 39.21
CA ASP A 235 13.31 -11.55 39.68
C ASP A 235 13.84 -12.56 40.64
N THR A 236 14.75 -13.40 40.19
CA THR A 236 15.74 -14.08 41.05
C THR A 236 16.89 -14.58 40.17
N LYS A 237 18.09 -14.05 40.44
CA LYS A 237 19.44 -14.60 40.22
C LYS A 237 19.77 -15.09 38.79
N ALA A 238 20.91 -14.58 38.31
CA ALA A 238 21.63 -14.97 37.12
C ALA A 238 21.33 -16.41 36.65
N THR A 239 20.41 -16.52 35.68
CA THR A 239 20.22 -17.74 34.88
C THR A 239 21.23 -17.70 33.76
N THR A 240 22.06 -18.71 33.66
CA THR A 240 22.93 -18.97 32.52
C THR A 240 22.05 -19.00 31.27
N GLU A 241 22.07 -17.96 30.44
CA GLU A 241 21.39 -17.94 29.13
C GLU A 241 21.88 -19.14 28.33
N LEU A 242 20.96 -20.00 27.86
CA LEU A 242 21.32 -21.08 26.97
C LEU A 242 21.93 -20.49 25.70
N PRO A 243 23.13 -20.99 25.29
CA PRO A 243 23.81 -20.41 24.15
C PRO A 243 22.94 -20.55 22.88
N LEU A 244 22.77 -19.45 22.13
CA LEU A 244 21.97 -19.44 20.89
C LEU A 244 22.67 -20.22 19.77
N LEU A 245 23.99 -20.33 19.83
CA LEU A 245 24.84 -21.04 18.90
C LEU A 245 25.78 -21.99 19.63
N GLN A 246 26.04 -23.14 19.02
CA GLN A 246 27.05 -24.09 19.45
C GLN A 246 28.19 -24.11 18.42
N LYS A 247 29.41 -23.79 18.85
CA LYS A 247 30.58 -23.87 17.98
C LYS A 247 31.09 -25.29 17.88
N ASN A 248 31.20 -25.81 16.66
CA ASN A 248 31.67 -27.16 16.36
C ASN A 248 33.19 -27.24 16.39
N LYS A 249 33.75 -28.47 16.47
CA LYS A 249 35.20 -28.71 16.45
C LYS A 249 35.89 -28.25 15.16
N ASN A 250 35.18 -28.21 14.06
CA ASN A 250 35.64 -27.73 12.75
C ASN A 250 35.52 -26.21 12.56
N GLY A 251 35.06 -25.47 13.59
CA GLY A 251 34.90 -24.02 13.55
C GLY A 251 33.56 -23.53 13.03
N SER A 252 32.71 -24.41 12.48
CA SER A 252 31.34 -24.04 12.07
C SER A 252 30.41 -23.86 13.27
N TYR A 253 29.24 -23.28 13.05
CA TYR A 253 28.21 -23.08 14.08
C TYR A 253 26.98 -23.95 13.81
N THR A 254 26.40 -24.49 14.88
CA THR A 254 25.07 -25.09 14.86
C THR A 254 24.12 -24.23 15.67
N ILE A 255 22.94 -23.92 15.11
CA ILE A 255 21.89 -23.16 15.79
C ILE A 255 21.25 -24.11 16.82
N THR A 256 21.16 -23.66 18.06
CA THR A 256 20.52 -24.41 19.16
C THR A 256 19.00 -24.23 19.13
N ASP A 257 18.25 -25.02 19.96
CA ASP A 257 16.80 -24.83 20.12
C ASP A 257 16.48 -23.41 20.62
N ALA A 258 17.30 -22.86 21.52
CA ALA A 258 17.17 -21.48 21.99
C ALA A 258 17.42 -20.47 20.85
N GLY A 259 18.40 -20.74 19.98
CA GLY A 259 18.65 -19.95 18.78
C GLY A 259 17.49 -19.99 17.79
N ASN A 260 16.92 -21.17 17.55
CA ASN A 260 15.74 -21.32 16.69
C ASN A 260 14.51 -20.60 17.28
N ALA A 261 14.29 -20.66 18.58
CA ALA A 261 13.23 -19.94 19.25
C ALA A 261 13.41 -18.41 19.12
N TRP A 262 14.64 -17.91 19.26
CA TRP A 262 14.94 -16.48 19.05
C TRP A 262 14.70 -16.06 17.60
N LEU A 263 15.15 -16.89 16.63
CA LEU A 263 14.98 -16.63 15.19
C LEU A 263 13.51 -16.65 14.75
N ALA A 264 12.68 -17.50 15.37
CA ALA A 264 11.25 -17.56 15.06
C ALA A 264 10.53 -16.20 15.20
N ASP A 265 11.01 -15.33 16.09
CA ASP A 265 10.51 -13.95 16.22
C ASP A 265 11.17 -12.96 15.27
N ALA A 266 12.38 -13.26 14.79
CA ALA A 266 13.20 -12.35 13.99
C ALA A 266 13.05 -12.57 12.47
N VAL A 267 12.73 -13.79 12.04
CA VAL A 267 12.57 -14.14 10.62
C VAL A 267 11.31 -14.99 10.40
N THR A 268 10.84 -15.02 9.15
CA THR A 268 9.60 -15.73 8.80
C THR A 268 9.77 -17.25 8.67
N ASN A 269 10.99 -17.74 8.46
CA ASN A 269 11.30 -19.16 8.30
C ASN A 269 12.70 -19.44 8.85
N VAL A 270 12.80 -20.38 9.80
CA VAL A 270 14.06 -20.74 10.46
C VAL A 270 14.83 -21.84 9.74
N ASP A 271 14.20 -22.66 8.91
CA ASP A 271 14.79 -23.85 8.27
C ASP A 271 14.98 -23.71 6.75
N GLY A 272 14.08 -23.00 6.08
CA GLY A 272 14.08 -22.90 4.61
C GLY A 272 15.10 -21.90 4.06
N PRO A 273 15.44 -22.00 2.76
CA PRO A 273 16.43 -21.13 2.13
C PRO A 273 15.91 -19.71 1.84
N VAL A 274 14.61 -19.46 1.97
CA VAL A 274 13.97 -18.13 1.73
C VAL A 274 13.21 -17.70 2.98
N TYR A 275 13.51 -16.52 3.46
CA TYR A 275 12.85 -15.89 4.61
C TYR A 275 12.91 -14.37 4.54
N ALA A 276 11.99 -13.71 5.25
CA ALA A 276 11.97 -12.27 5.44
C ALA A 276 12.26 -11.93 6.91
N THR A 277 12.79 -10.73 7.15
CA THR A 277 12.99 -10.20 8.50
C THR A 277 11.67 -9.68 9.07
N LYS A 278 11.45 -9.91 10.38
CA LYS A 278 10.32 -9.38 11.15
C LYS A 278 10.73 -8.14 11.94
N SER A 279 9.75 -7.47 12.56
CA SER A 279 9.94 -6.22 13.31
C SER A 279 10.90 -6.33 14.51
N LYS A 280 11.13 -7.52 15.08
CA LYS A 280 12.13 -7.75 16.12
C LYS A 280 13.55 -7.41 15.64
N LEU A 281 13.82 -7.58 14.34
CA LEU A 281 15.08 -7.17 13.73
C LEU A 281 14.88 -5.79 13.10
N GLU A 282 15.30 -4.74 13.80
CA GLU A 282 15.22 -3.37 13.29
C GLU A 282 15.92 -3.22 11.93
N SER A 283 15.44 -2.30 11.08
CA SER A 283 15.96 -2.12 9.72
C SER A 283 17.48 -1.88 9.68
N ILE A 284 18.00 -1.14 10.66
CA ILE A 284 19.45 -0.88 10.80
C ILE A 284 20.21 -2.18 11.08
N THR A 285 19.75 -2.95 12.04
CA THR A 285 20.34 -4.24 12.44
C THR A 285 20.27 -5.25 11.28
N ALA A 286 19.14 -5.31 10.57
CA ALA A 286 19.01 -6.15 9.38
C ALA A 286 20.01 -5.76 8.28
N ALA A 287 20.19 -4.48 8.00
CA ALA A 287 21.14 -3.99 7.01
C ALA A 287 22.59 -4.26 7.44
N ALA A 288 22.92 -4.07 8.72
CA ALA A 288 24.24 -4.39 9.25
C ALA A 288 24.56 -5.89 9.16
N ALA A 289 23.58 -6.74 9.47
CA ALA A 289 23.72 -8.20 9.32
C ALA A 289 23.92 -8.60 7.84
N MET A 290 23.15 -8.01 6.92
CA MET A 290 23.31 -8.23 5.49
C MET A 290 24.67 -7.77 4.97
N ALA A 291 25.21 -6.67 5.49
CA ALA A 291 26.56 -6.21 5.13
C ALA A 291 27.67 -7.23 5.48
N ARG A 292 27.43 -8.05 6.51
CA ARG A 292 28.39 -9.12 6.91
C ARG A 292 28.44 -10.27 5.91
N LEU A 293 27.40 -10.49 5.10
CA LEU A 293 27.36 -11.54 4.08
C LEU A 293 28.54 -11.48 3.09
N SER A 294 29.04 -10.28 2.80
CA SER A 294 30.20 -10.11 1.92
C SER A 294 31.54 -10.55 2.54
N ARG A 295 31.57 -10.83 3.85
CA ARG A 295 32.80 -11.07 4.64
C ARG A 295 32.76 -12.37 5.46
N ARG A 296 31.61 -13.02 5.54
CA ARG A 296 31.41 -14.28 6.27
C ARG A 296 30.75 -15.32 5.38
N GLY A 297 31.23 -16.56 5.45
CA GLY A 297 30.66 -17.68 4.70
C GLY A 297 29.55 -18.42 5.45
N ASP A 298 29.16 -17.94 6.63
CA ASP A 298 28.11 -18.54 7.44
C ASP A 298 26.71 -18.19 6.91
N ASP A 299 25.70 -19.01 7.25
CA ASP A 299 24.29 -18.67 7.04
C ASP A 299 23.95 -17.35 7.76
N MET A 300 23.12 -16.52 7.14
CA MET A 300 22.79 -15.21 7.71
C MET A 300 22.10 -15.34 9.08
N ARG A 301 21.36 -16.41 9.35
CA ARG A 301 20.76 -16.69 10.66
C ARG A 301 21.82 -16.91 11.74
N VAL A 302 22.92 -17.57 11.38
CA VAL A 302 24.10 -17.72 12.26
C VAL A 302 24.72 -16.36 12.54
N ILE A 303 24.89 -15.52 11.51
CA ILE A 303 25.45 -14.16 11.65
C ILE A 303 24.55 -13.30 12.57
N ILE A 304 23.23 -13.35 12.39
CA ILE A 304 22.26 -12.64 13.23
C ILE A 304 22.40 -13.06 14.69
N LEU A 305 22.44 -14.37 14.98
CA LEU A 305 22.55 -14.88 16.32
C LEU A 305 23.91 -14.57 16.97
N ASP A 306 25.01 -14.64 16.21
CA ASP A 306 26.37 -14.45 16.71
C ASP A 306 26.68 -12.97 17.03
N GLU A 307 26.26 -12.07 16.13
CA GLU A 307 26.68 -10.66 16.22
C GLU A 307 25.58 -9.69 16.70
N PHE A 308 24.30 -10.04 16.55
CA PHE A 308 23.18 -9.10 16.73
C PHE A 308 22.13 -9.52 17.76
N ALA A 309 22.01 -10.79 18.13
CA ALA A 309 20.92 -11.27 18.98
C ALA A 309 20.93 -10.69 20.42
N ASN A 310 22.10 -10.36 20.97
CA ASN A 310 22.26 -9.94 22.37
C ASN A 310 22.96 -8.57 22.54
N LYS A 311 22.95 -7.70 21.52
CA LYS A 311 23.83 -6.51 21.48
C LYS A 311 23.12 -5.26 20.97
N THR A 312 22.35 -4.59 21.79
CA THR A 312 21.63 -3.34 21.46
C THR A 312 22.53 -2.11 21.27
N ASP A 313 23.67 -2.01 22.00
CA ASP A 313 24.55 -0.82 21.95
C ASP A 313 25.71 -0.94 20.94
N LYS A 314 25.93 -2.10 20.36
CA LYS A 314 27.03 -2.34 19.40
C LYS A 314 26.63 -2.22 17.94
N ASP A 315 25.34 -2.21 17.65
CA ASP A 315 24.83 -2.20 16.29
C ASP A 315 25.18 -0.90 15.58
N ASP A 316 25.04 0.24 16.23
CA ASP A 316 25.44 1.57 15.72
C ASP A 316 26.95 1.66 15.46
N ALA A 317 27.78 1.11 16.35
CA ALA A 317 29.22 1.11 16.18
C ALA A 317 29.66 0.18 15.02
N LEU A 318 28.98 -0.96 14.85
CA LEU A 318 29.23 -1.88 13.75
C LEU A 318 28.77 -1.29 12.41
N VAL A 319 27.57 -0.69 12.37
CA VAL A 319 27.05 0.01 11.19
C VAL A 319 27.99 1.17 10.81
N ARG A 320 28.38 2.01 11.74
CA ARG A 320 29.38 3.07 11.51
C ARG A 320 30.68 2.52 10.96
N ARG A 321 31.18 1.41 11.52
CA ARG A 321 32.40 0.76 11.07
C ARG A 321 32.27 0.22 9.63
N VAL A 322 31.13 -0.39 9.30
CA VAL A 322 30.84 -0.90 7.95
C VAL A 322 30.73 0.24 6.94
N ILE A 323 29.95 1.29 7.25
CA ILE A 323 29.76 2.44 6.36
C ILE A 323 31.05 3.27 6.24
N THR A 324 31.75 3.54 7.36
CA THR A 324 32.92 4.39 7.36
C THR A 324 34.16 3.69 6.83
N ALA A 325 34.33 2.40 7.13
CA ALA A 325 35.53 1.65 6.74
C ALA A 325 35.48 1.13 5.28
N TYR A 326 34.31 0.91 4.74
CA TYR A 326 34.17 0.28 3.43
C TYR A 326 33.54 1.19 2.37
N GLY A 327 33.04 2.38 2.75
CA GLY A 327 32.41 3.35 1.82
C GLY A 327 31.27 2.76 1.02
N ASP A 328 30.62 1.70 1.53
CA ASP A 328 29.70 0.90 0.74
C ASP A 328 28.29 1.51 0.78
N ASP A 329 28.01 2.34 -0.23
CA ASP A 329 26.66 2.91 -0.46
C ASP A 329 25.59 1.81 -0.63
N SER A 330 25.99 0.57 -0.96
CA SER A 330 25.08 -0.57 -1.12
C SER A 330 24.38 -0.93 0.19
N VAL A 331 25.05 -0.81 1.34
CA VAL A 331 24.44 -1.08 2.65
C VAL A 331 23.38 -0.03 3.00
N GLN A 332 23.64 1.22 2.62
CA GLN A 332 22.69 2.33 2.83
C GLN A 332 21.39 2.15 2.01
N GLN A 333 21.43 1.39 0.92
CA GLN A 333 20.25 1.04 0.12
C GLN A 333 19.35 0.00 0.80
N LEU A 334 19.88 -0.78 1.76
CA LEU A 334 19.13 -1.83 2.46
C LEU A 334 18.25 -1.30 3.59
N VAL A 335 18.41 -0.03 3.98
CA VAL A 335 17.56 0.62 5.00
C VAL A 335 16.52 1.48 4.33
N GLY A 336 15.24 1.30 4.66
CA GLY A 336 14.13 2.12 4.18
C GLY A 336 13.47 2.91 5.32
N GLN A 337 13.09 4.17 5.03
CA GLN A 337 12.43 5.04 6.00
C GLN A 337 11.21 5.72 5.38
N HIS A 338 10.10 5.73 6.14
CA HIS A 338 8.92 6.53 5.81
C HIS A 338 9.09 7.93 6.39
N MET A 339 8.81 8.94 5.56
CA MET A 339 8.80 10.35 5.94
C MET A 339 7.48 10.98 5.51
N VAL A 340 6.98 11.93 6.28
CA VAL A 340 5.80 12.74 5.92
C VAL A 340 6.19 14.20 5.99
N ILE A 341 5.95 14.93 4.91
CA ILE A 341 6.21 16.38 4.81
C ILE A 341 4.86 17.08 4.66
N GLU A 342 4.43 17.74 5.73
CA GLU A 342 3.18 18.48 5.76
C GLU A 342 3.39 19.95 5.43
N GLY A 343 2.40 20.55 4.77
CA GLY A 343 2.37 21.97 4.47
C GLY A 343 3.39 22.43 3.43
N ALA A 344 3.92 21.51 2.62
CA ALA A 344 4.78 21.82 1.48
C ALA A 344 3.99 22.58 0.41
N SER A 345 4.55 23.68 -0.14
CA SER A 345 3.96 24.30 -1.31
C SER A 345 3.95 23.35 -2.52
N ASN A 346 3.04 23.54 -3.47
CA ASN A 346 3.06 22.77 -4.71
C ASN A 346 4.36 22.95 -5.52
N LEU A 347 5.11 24.03 -5.28
CA LEU A 347 6.45 24.21 -5.84
C LEU A 347 7.46 23.26 -5.17
N LEU A 348 7.40 23.13 -3.85
CA LEU A 348 8.27 22.24 -3.09
C LEU A 348 7.93 20.76 -3.34
N THR A 349 6.64 20.39 -3.47
CA THR A 349 6.26 18.98 -3.67
C THR A 349 6.95 18.37 -4.89
N LYS A 350 7.14 19.15 -5.96
CA LYS A 350 7.81 18.66 -7.19
C LYS A 350 9.32 18.49 -7.02
N LYS A 351 9.93 19.25 -6.12
CA LYS A 351 11.34 19.08 -5.74
C LYS A 351 11.53 17.87 -4.80
N LEU A 352 10.52 17.56 -3.97
CA LEU A 352 10.49 16.36 -3.13
C LEU A 352 10.32 15.08 -3.95
N GLU A 353 9.42 15.08 -4.93
CA GLU A 353 9.04 13.92 -5.73
C GLU A 353 9.96 13.64 -6.93
N TRP A 354 11.18 14.10 -6.89
CA TRP A 354 12.12 14.00 -8.02
C TRP A 354 12.90 12.69 -8.09
N GLY A 355 13.20 12.05 -6.95
CA GLY A 355 14.11 10.89 -6.88
C GLY A 355 13.53 9.60 -7.47
N ARG A 356 14.34 8.84 -8.23
CA ARG A 356 13.95 7.55 -8.82
C ARG A 356 13.81 6.44 -7.78
N MET A 357 14.70 6.42 -6.78
CA MET A 357 14.84 5.34 -5.80
C MET A 357 13.97 5.57 -4.55
N ALA A 358 12.78 6.12 -4.73
CA ALA A 358 11.83 6.35 -3.65
C ALA A 358 10.39 6.15 -4.15
N ALA A 359 9.45 6.01 -3.20
CA ALA A 359 8.02 6.02 -3.47
C ALA A 359 7.40 7.28 -2.87
N TYR A 360 6.41 7.84 -3.54
CA TYR A 360 5.78 9.09 -3.14
C TYR A 360 4.26 9.00 -3.22
N LEU A 361 3.59 9.64 -2.28
CA LEU A 361 2.16 9.85 -2.28
C LEU A 361 1.87 11.30 -1.91
N GLU A 362 1.28 12.06 -2.83
CA GLU A 362 0.91 13.46 -2.64
C GLU A 362 -0.60 13.62 -2.45
N GLN A 363 -1.01 14.52 -1.56
CA GLN A 363 -2.40 14.90 -1.39
C GLN A 363 -2.95 15.49 -2.69
N SER A 364 -4.12 15.01 -3.09
CA SER A 364 -4.67 15.30 -4.42
C SER A 364 -5.45 16.60 -4.49
N THR A 365 -5.13 17.46 -5.45
CA THR A 365 -5.94 18.64 -5.82
C THR A 365 -7.14 18.31 -6.72
N ARG A 366 -7.33 17.05 -7.10
CA ARG A 366 -8.40 16.56 -7.98
C ARG A 366 -9.60 15.99 -7.22
N TYR A 367 -9.49 15.82 -5.91
CA TYR A 367 -10.52 15.18 -5.07
C TYR A 367 -10.87 15.97 -3.83
N ILE A 368 -10.02 16.93 -3.45
CA ILE A 368 -10.16 17.70 -2.20
C ILE A 368 -10.38 19.17 -2.56
N TYR A 369 -11.37 19.79 -1.90
CA TYR A 369 -11.58 21.23 -1.96
C TYR A 369 -10.55 21.95 -1.07
N TYR A 370 -9.98 23.02 -1.56
CA TYR A 370 -9.06 23.90 -0.83
C TYR A 370 -9.76 25.18 -0.37
N ASP A 371 -11.01 25.09 0.04
CA ASP A 371 -11.93 26.16 0.39
C ASP A 371 -11.99 26.47 1.89
N GLN A 372 -11.34 25.67 2.72
CA GLN A 372 -11.38 25.80 4.17
C GLN A 372 -10.27 26.70 4.70
N LYS A 373 -10.64 27.62 5.61
CA LYS A 373 -9.71 28.42 6.39
C LYS A 373 -9.34 27.71 7.69
N ASP A 374 -8.09 27.88 8.13
CA ASP A 374 -7.62 27.37 9.42
C ASP A 374 -8.24 28.17 10.60
N ALA A 375 -7.90 27.79 11.85
CA ALA A 375 -8.36 28.44 13.06
C ALA A 375 -7.98 29.95 13.15
N ASN A 376 -6.99 30.38 12.34
CA ASN A 376 -6.56 31.79 12.26
C ASN A 376 -7.23 32.54 11.08
N GLY A 377 -8.21 31.93 10.42
CA GLY A 377 -8.92 32.51 9.29
C GLY A 377 -8.11 32.55 7.99
N ARG A 378 -7.08 31.69 7.82
CA ARG A 378 -6.19 31.68 6.65
C ARG A 378 -6.42 30.43 5.81
N TYR A 379 -6.37 30.61 4.50
CA TYR A 379 -6.34 29.49 3.56
C TYR A 379 -5.00 28.72 3.60
N LYS A 380 -4.99 27.52 3.04
CA LYS A 380 -3.83 26.61 3.06
C LYS A 380 -2.82 26.95 1.95
N TYR A 381 -2.10 28.07 2.09
CA TYR A 381 -0.99 28.43 1.23
C TYR A 381 0.29 28.76 1.99
N TYR A 382 1.43 28.63 1.32
CA TYR A 382 2.74 28.94 1.87
C TYR A 382 2.99 30.47 1.83
N VAL A 383 3.53 31.02 2.91
CA VAL A 383 3.92 32.42 3.01
C VAL A 383 5.40 32.49 3.36
N PRO A 384 6.29 32.97 2.48
CA PRO A 384 7.70 33.12 2.81
C PRO A 384 7.89 34.06 4.01
N LYS A 385 8.63 33.57 5.03
CA LYS A 385 8.77 34.30 6.31
C LYS A 385 9.60 35.59 6.20
N TYR A 386 10.50 35.63 5.25
CA TYR A 386 11.50 36.69 5.03
C TYR A 386 11.02 37.81 4.09
N LEU A 387 9.81 37.78 3.58
CA LEU A 387 9.24 38.90 2.81
C LEU A 387 9.14 40.15 3.68
N LYS A 388 9.51 41.31 3.13
CA LYS A 388 9.31 42.63 3.77
C LYS A 388 7.83 42.81 4.11
N LYS A 389 7.52 43.46 5.24
CA LYS A 389 6.16 43.59 5.79
C LYS A 389 5.13 44.11 4.77
N SER A 390 5.49 45.09 3.94
CA SER A 390 4.64 45.63 2.87
C SER A 390 4.34 44.58 1.81
N ILE A 391 5.36 43.92 1.29
CA ILE A 391 5.24 42.88 0.26
C ILE A 391 4.46 41.67 0.79
N LYS A 392 4.71 41.27 2.03
CA LYS A 392 3.96 40.20 2.69
C LYS A 392 2.46 40.53 2.79
N LYS A 393 2.10 41.79 3.05
CA LYS A 393 0.71 42.23 3.09
C LYS A 393 0.05 42.07 1.70
N GLU A 394 0.71 42.55 0.64
CA GLU A 394 0.23 42.41 -0.74
C GLU A 394 0.10 40.90 -1.11
N TYR A 395 1.09 40.11 -0.77
CA TYR A 395 1.07 38.67 -0.99
C TYR A 395 -0.18 38.00 -0.39
N ILE A 396 -0.47 38.29 0.89
CA ILE A 396 -1.62 37.71 1.58
C ILE A 396 -2.94 38.17 0.95
N ILE A 397 -3.09 39.46 0.63
CA ILE A 397 -4.31 40.02 0.02
C ILE A 397 -4.60 39.33 -1.32
N HIS A 398 -3.60 39.18 -2.18
CA HIS A 398 -3.81 38.57 -3.49
C HIS A 398 -4.03 37.05 -3.39
N MET A 399 -3.34 36.36 -2.47
CA MET A 399 -3.56 34.93 -2.22
C MET A 399 -4.96 34.66 -1.68
N ASP A 400 -5.43 35.43 -0.70
CA ASP A 400 -6.78 35.29 -0.16
C ASP A 400 -7.84 35.53 -1.24
N ALA A 401 -7.67 36.55 -2.09
CA ALA A 401 -8.55 36.82 -3.23
C ALA A 401 -8.62 35.65 -4.23
N LEU A 402 -7.48 35.01 -4.52
CA LEU A 402 -7.43 33.82 -5.40
C LEU A 402 -8.19 32.64 -4.76
N PHE A 403 -8.02 32.40 -3.47
CA PHE A 403 -8.71 31.33 -2.79
C PHE A 403 -10.21 31.59 -2.59
N ASP A 404 -10.62 32.85 -2.38
CA ASP A 404 -12.05 33.22 -2.32
C ASP A 404 -12.72 32.95 -3.69
N LYS A 405 -12.08 33.31 -4.80
CA LYS A 405 -12.56 33.01 -6.17
C LYS A 405 -12.57 31.52 -6.47
N TYR A 406 -11.50 30.80 -6.12
CA TYR A 406 -11.46 29.33 -6.26
C TYR A 406 -12.63 28.67 -5.50
N SER A 407 -12.87 29.10 -4.27
CA SER A 407 -13.93 28.53 -3.42
C SER A 407 -15.31 28.74 -4.05
N ALA A 408 -15.62 29.95 -4.51
CA ALA A 408 -16.84 30.23 -5.22
C ALA A 408 -16.98 29.38 -6.50
N MET A 409 -15.93 29.36 -7.32
CA MET A 409 -15.89 28.65 -8.60
C MET A 409 -16.08 27.14 -8.45
N VAL A 410 -15.39 26.48 -7.52
CA VAL A 410 -15.46 25.02 -7.37
C VAL A 410 -16.84 24.55 -6.91
N HIS A 411 -17.53 25.36 -6.08
CA HIS A 411 -18.90 25.05 -5.67
C HIS A 411 -19.89 25.27 -6.81
N THR A 412 -19.80 26.39 -7.53
CA THR A 412 -20.65 26.66 -8.70
C THR A 412 -20.48 25.59 -9.78
N LEU A 413 -19.25 25.19 -10.08
CA LEU A 413 -18.97 24.10 -11.02
C LEU A 413 -19.53 22.75 -10.54
N THR A 414 -19.45 22.47 -9.25
CA THR A 414 -20.02 21.23 -8.71
C THR A 414 -21.53 21.18 -8.88
N GLU A 415 -22.21 22.31 -8.64
CA GLU A 415 -23.66 22.44 -8.84
C GLU A 415 -24.01 22.37 -10.33
N TYR A 416 -23.24 23.04 -11.18
CA TYR A 416 -23.41 23.00 -12.64
C TYR A 416 -23.33 21.56 -13.17
N VAL A 417 -22.24 20.85 -12.88
CA VAL A 417 -22.05 19.44 -13.29
C VAL A 417 -23.18 18.54 -12.80
N ARG A 418 -23.66 18.75 -11.57
CA ARG A 418 -24.75 17.96 -10.99
C ARG A 418 -26.10 18.25 -11.62
N SER A 419 -26.38 19.50 -11.94
CA SER A 419 -27.66 19.89 -12.56
C SER A 419 -27.74 19.48 -14.03
N HIS A 420 -26.61 19.41 -14.74
CA HIS A 420 -26.52 19.01 -16.15
C HIS A 420 -26.16 17.54 -16.35
N SER A 421 -26.21 16.73 -15.29
CA SER A 421 -25.91 15.31 -15.37
C SER A 421 -27.10 14.51 -15.90
N ASP A 422 -26.89 13.71 -16.94
CA ASP A 422 -27.87 12.78 -17.53
C ASP A 422 -28.23 11.59 -16.63
N VAL A 423 -27.50 11.41 -15.50
CA VAL A 423 -27.74 10.31 -14.56
C VAL A 423 -29.05 10.56 -13.81
N ALA A 424 -29.98 9.61 -13.95
CA ALA A 424 -31.28 9.67 -13.28
C ALA A 424 -31.11 9.80 -11.76
N GLN A 425 -31.97 10.56 -11.10
CA GLN A 425 -31.84 10.89 -9.66
C GLN A 425 -31.76 9.63 -8.77
N LYS A 426 -32.47 8.55 -9.11
CA LYS A 426 -32.43 7.26 -8.40
C LYS A 426 -31.09 6.53 -8.50
N ASP A 427 -30.26 6.86 -9.49
CA ASP A 427 -28.97 6.22 -9.79
C ASP A 427 -27.78 7.10 -9.33
N ARG A 428 -28.04 8.22 -8.65
CA ARG A 428 -27.04 9.15 -8.11
C ARG A 428 -26.50 8.66 -6.78
N ASP A 429 -25.51 7.79 -6.86
CA ASP A 429 -24.84 7.13 -5.75
C ASP A 429 -23.61 7.93 -5.23
N ILE A 430 -22.88 7.35 -4.27
CA ILE A 430 -21.63 7.92 -3.75
C ILE A 430 -20.58 8.08 -4.84
N ALA A 431 -20.49 7.12 -5.77
CA ALA A 431 -19.57 7.17 -6.88
C ALA A 431 -19.90 8.33 -7.83
N TRP A 432 -21.19 8.57 -8.12
CA TRP A 432 -21.63 9.74 -8.89
C TRP A 432 -21.27 11.06 -8.18
N SER A 433 -21.49 11.14 -6.87
CA SER A 433 -21.12 12.32 -6.07
C SER A 433 -19.61 12.58 -6.10
N GLY A 434 -18.80 11.52 -6.04
CA GLY A 434 -17.33 11.58 -6.17
C GLY A 434 -16.89 12.01 -7.57
N ALA A 435 -17.49 11.43 -8.63
CA ALA A 435 -17.15 11.74 -10.01
C ALA A 435 -17.47 13.20 -10.39
N THR A 436 -18.67 13.69 -10.01
CA THR A 436 -19.08 15.08 -10.27
C THR A 436 -18.21 16.09 -9.54
N ARG A 437 -17.85 15.82 -8.28
CA ARG A 437 -16.91 16.65 -7.53
C ARG A 437 -15.52 16.65 -8.18
N ALA A 438 -15.02 15.51 -8.59
CA ALA A 438 -13.70 15.41 -9.22
C ALA A 438 -13.66 16.15 -10.57
N GLN A 439 -14.73 16.14 -11.34
CA GLN A 439 -14.84 16.91 -12.60
C GLN A 439 -14.78 18.40 -12.33
N ALA A 440 -15.51 18.91 -11.34
CA ALA A 440 -15.44 20.31 -10.93
C ALA A 440 -14.05 20.70 -10.41
N CYS A 441 -13.42 19.86 -9.60
CA CYS A 441 -12.05 20.07 -9.12
C CYS A 441 -11.04 20.10 -10.27
N ASP A 442 -11.17 19.23 -11.27
CA ASP A 442 -10.24 19.18 -12.41
C ASP A 442 -10.24 20.49 -13.19
N ALA A 443 -11.38 21.16 -13.35
CA ALA A 443 -11.47 22.49 -13.98
C ALA A 443 -11.02 23.61 -13.02
N ALA A 444 -11.57 23.66 -11.79
CA ALA A 444 -11.30 24.73 -10.84
C ALA A 444 -9.85 24.77 -10.34
N ARG A 445 -9.15 23.62 -10.25
CA ARG A 445 -7.77 23.57 -9.72
C ARG A 445 -6.80 24.46 -10.50
N ALA A 446 -7.12 24.79 -11.75
CA ALA A 446 -6.29 25.63 -12.58
C ALA A 446 -6.04 27.03 -11.98
N VAL A 447 -6.98 27.56 -11.18
CA VAL A 447 -6.83 28.85 -10.51
C VAL A 447 -6.19 28.78 -9.13
N LEU A 448 -5.86 27.59 -8.62
CA LEU A 448 -5.09 27.45 -7.37
C LEU A 448 -3.66 27.94 -7.57
N PRO A 449 -3.14 28.80 -6.67
CA PRO A 449 -1.75 29.24 -6.76
C PRO A 449 -0.78 28.10 -6.41
N VAL A 450 0.41 28.12 -7.00
CA VAL A 450 1.48 27.16 -6.73
C VAL A 450 1.92 27.20 -5.26
N ALA A 451 1.65 28.28 -4.55
CA ALA A 451 1.78 28.39 -3.10
C ALA A 451 0.85 27.46 -2.30
N THR A 452 -0.20 26.89 -2.91
CA THR A 452 -1.12 25.99 -2.22
C THR A 452 -0.36 24.88 -1.52
N LYS A 453 -0.64 24.68 -0.22
CA LYS A 453 0.01 23.65 0.60
C LYS A 453 -0.56 22.27 0.35
N SER A 454 0.32 21.30 0.33
CA SER A 454 0.02 19.88 0.19
C SER A 454 0.81 19.06 1.22
N THR A 455 0.49 17.78 1.34
CA THR A 455 1.23 16.82 2.15
C THR A 455 1.82 15.75 1.25
N VAL A 456 3.09 15.40 1.47
CA VAL A 456 3.79 14.35 0.72
C VAL A 456 4.28 13.27 1.67
N GLY A 457 3.83 12.04 1.47
CA GLY A 457 4.41 10.84 2.07
C GLY A 457 5.54 10.32 1.19
N ILE A 458 6.67 9.98 1.77
CA ILE A 458 7.85 9.45 1.09
C ILE A 458 8.27 8.15 1.74
N PHE A 459 8.55 7.11 0.95
CA PHE A 459 9.33 5.95 1.38
C PHE A 459 10.60 5.90 0.54
N ALA A 460 11.75 5.90 1.19
CA ALA A 460 13.03 5.92 0.49
C ALA A 460 14.09 5.15 1.26
N SER A 461 15.09 4.60 0.52
CA SER A 461 16.29 4.05 1.15
C SER A 461 17.14 5.17 1.76
N GLY A 462 18.03 4.81 2.69
CA GLY A 462 18.95 5.78 3.32
C GLY A 462 19.75 6.57 2.28
N GLN A 463 20.26 5.92 1.23
CA GLN A 463 20.97 6.58 0.13
C GLN A 463 20.08 7.54 -0.66
N ALA A 464 18.82 7.13 -0.94
CA ALA A 464 17.87 8.00 -1.64
C ALA A 464 17.49 9.23 -0.80
N LEU A 465 17.35 9.08 0.53
CA LEU A 465 17.13 10.19 1.46
C LEU A 465 18.33 11.12 1.51
N GLU A 466 19.56 10.59 1.61
CA GLU A 466 20.79 11.39 1.57
C GLU A 466 20.87 12.24 0.30
N ASN A 467 20.61 11.64 -0.87
CA ASN A 467 20.58 12.36 -2.14
C ASN A 467 19.48 13.43 -2.19
N LEU A 468 18.27 13.13 -1.71
CA LEU A 468 17.17 14.09 -1.62
C LEU A 468 17.54 15.29 -0.73
N ILE A 469 18.12 15.04 0.44
CA ILE A 469 18.55 16.06 1.40
C ILE A 469 19.59 16.98 0.75
N MET A 470 20.63 16.41 0.14
CA MET A 470 21.68 17.19 -0.54
C MET A 470 21.13 18.02 -1.70
N GLN A 471 20.16 17.48 -2.44
CA GLN A 471 19.51 18.18 -3.53
C GLN A 471 18.68 19.38 -3.04
N LEU A 472 17.87 19.17 -1.99
CA LEU A 472 17.05 20.24 -1.40
C LEU A 472 17.92 21.31 -0.77
N GLN A 473 18.99 20.95 -0.06
CA GLN A 473 19.89 21.91 0.57
C GLN A 473 20.73 22.69 -0.44
N SER A 474 20.97 22.15 -1.64
CA SER A 474 21.64 22.85 -2.75
C SER A 474 20.68 23.70 -3.61
N ASP A 475 19.38 23.68 -3.31
CA ASP A 475 18.39 24.44 -4.11
C ASP A 475 18.44 25.94 -3.80
N LEU A 476 18.14 26.75 -4.81
CA LEU A 476 18.11 28.22 -4.63
C LEU A 476 16.90 28.67 -3.82
N LEU A 477 15.80 27.89 -3.81
CA LEU A 477 14.56 28.20 -3.10
C LEU A 477 14.73 28.00 -1.58
N PRO A 478 14.54 29.05 -0.75
CA PRO A 478 14.70 28.91 0.71
C PRO A 478 13.79 27.86 1.35
N GLU A 479 12.56 27.68 0.86
CA GLU A 479 11.63 26.63 1.35
C GLU A 479 12.24 25.23 1.15
N ALA A 480 12.87 24.98 0.01
CA ALA A 480 13.50 23.68 -0.29
C ALA A 480 14.67 23.40 0.67
N ARG A 481 15.55 24.41 0.89
CA ARG A 481 16.68 24.29 1.83
C ARG A 481 16.22 24.03 3.25
N GLN A 482 15.20 24.77 3.70
CA GLN A 482 14.62 24.58 5.04
C GLN A 482 14.02 23.18 5.19
N SER A 483 13.29 22.71 4.19
CA SER A 483 12.71 21.36 4.20
C SER A 483 13.78 20.27 4.16
N GLY A 484 14.84 20.45 3.38
CA GLY A 484 15.99 19.54 3.36
C GLY A 484 16.65 19.41 4.73
N GLN A 485 16.79 20.51 5.48
CA GLN A 485 17.30 20.47 6.85
C GLN A 485 16.35 19.75 7.81
N GLN A 486 15.05 20.04 7.76
CA GLN A 486 14.05 19.38 8.60
C GLN A 486 13.98 17.86 8.32
N ILE A 487 14.05 17.45 7.06
CA ILE A 487 14.10 16.03 6.69
C ILE A 487 15.36 15.36 7.28
N LEU A 488 16.52 16.02 7.19
CA LEU A 488 17.76 15.52 7.77
C LEU A 488 17.67 15.35 9.28
N ASP A 489 17.13 16.36 9.99
CA ASP A 489 17.01 16.36 11.45
C ASP A 489 16.10 15.22 11.94
N GLU A 490 14.96 15.00 11.26
CA GLU A 490 14.03 13.92 11.62
C GLU A 490 14.53 12.54 11.20
N ALA A 491 15.07 12.40 10.00
CA ALA A 491 15.58 11.11 9.51
C ALA A 491 16.80 10.63 10.34
N ARG A 492 17.64 11.54 10.83
CA ARG A 492 18.76 11.21 11.72
C ARG A 492 18.32 10.62 13.06
N LYS A 493 17.12 10.89 13.54
CA LYS A 493 16.60 10.25 14.75
C LYS A 493 16.38 8.75 14.56
N MET A 494 16.11 8.33 13.33
CA MET A 494 15.79 6.95 12.96
C MET A 494 16.99 6.17 12.39
N ILE A 495 17.79 6.81 11.55
CA ILE A 495 18.92 6.20 10.83
C ILE A 495 20.20 7.06 10.93
N PRO A 496 20.68 7.37 12.16
CA PRO A 496 21.76 8.35 12.38
C PRO A 496 23.03 8.01 11.63
N SER A 497 23.49 6.77 11.70
CA SER A 497 24.74 6.32 11.10
C SER A 497 24.76 6.41 9.56
N PHE A 498 23.60 6.22 8.93
CA PHE A 498 23.44 6.27 7.48
C PHE A 498 23.41 7.70 6.91
N LEU A 499 23.03 8.69 7.73
CA LEU A 499 22.96 10.09 7.32
C LEU A 499 24.05 10.98 7.94
N GLU A 500 25.00 10.37 8.64
CA GLU A 500 26.09 11.11 9.31
C GLU A 500 26.87 12.00 8.35
N ARG A 501 27.11 11.53 7.12
CA ARG A 501 27.92 12.23 6.12
C ARG A 501 27.14 13.25 5.27
N ALA A 502 25.80 13.29 5.35
CA ALA A 502 24.93 14.06 4.45
C ALA A 502 25.21 15.57 4.41
N ASP A 503 25.76 16.14 5.49
CA ASP A 503 26.11 17.57 5.63
C ASP A 503 27.54 17.81 6.09
N LYS A 504 28.39 16.76 6.24
CA LYS A 504 29.80 16.97 6.60
C LYS A 504 30.50 17.82 5.54
N PRO A 505 31.32 18.83 5.96
CA PRO A 505 31.94 19.78 5.04
C PRO A 505 32.76 19.16 3.92
N ASP A 506 33.43 18.03 4.19
CA ASP A 506 34.27 17.29 3.25
C ASP A 506 33.51 16.19 2.47
N ARG A 507 32.23 16.00 2.72
CA ARG A 507 31.37 14.97 2.12
C ARG A 507 30.11 15.58 1.51
N GLY A 508 28.94 15.36 2.11
CA GLY A 508 27.67 15.91 1.63
C GLY A 508 27.66 17.42 1.55
N GLY A 509 28.26 18.12 2.51
CA GLY A 509 28.43 19.58 2.47
C GLY A 509 29.21 20.07 1.24
N ALA A 510 30.30 19.38 0.87
CA ALA A 510 31.03 19.68 -0.36
C ALA A 510 30.16 19.44 -1.62
N THR A 511 29.37 18.37 -1.63
CA THR A 511 28.42 18.08 -2.74
C THR A 511 27.32 19.14 -2.83
N ILE A 512 26.78 19.60 -1.72
CA ILE A 512 25.79 20.67 -1.66
C ILE A 512 26.36 21.96 -2.24
N ALA A 513 27.56 22.36 -1.80
CA ALA A 513 28.27 23.54 -2.31
C ALA A 513 28.56 23.42 -3.81
N TYR A 514 29.07 22.28 -4.27
CA TYR A 514 29.32 22.01 -5.68
C TYR A 514 28.06 22.17 -6.54
N ARG A 515 26.96 21.54 -6.16
CA ARG A 515 25.67 21.63 -6.88
C ARG A 515 25.13 23.07 -6.92
N ALA A 516 25.18 23.79 -5.79
CA ALA A 516 24.74 25.18 -5.72
C ALA A 516 25.56 26.10 -6.63
N ASN A 517 26.90 26.00 -6.56
CA ASN A 517 27.82 26.82 -7.36
C ASN A 517 27.65 26.52 -8.87
N THR A 518 27.54 25.27 -9.26
CA THR A 518 27.31 24.86 -10.64
C THR A 518 26.01 25.44 -11.19
N ARG A 519 24.91 25.35 -10.42
CA ARG A 519 23.60 25.93 -10.82
C ARG A 519 23.70 27.43 -11.01
N THR A 520 24.36 28.14 -10.10
CA THR A 520 24.53 29.59 -10.20
C THR A 520 25.34 29.95 -11.43
N ALA A 521 26.49 29.31 -11.63
CA ALA A 521 27.35 29.62 -12.80
C ALA A 521 26.64 29.35 -14.14
N VAL A 522 25.91 28.22 -14.25
CA VAL A 522 25.15 27.90 -15.47
C VAL A 522 24.00 28.90 -15.67
N ALA A 523 23.29 29.32 -14.61
CA ALA A 523 22.24 30.30 -14.70
C ALA A 523 22.77 31.70 -15.16
N GLU A 524 23.94 32.11 -14.66
CA GLU A 524 24.61 33.35 -15.10
C GLU A 524 24.99 33.30 -16.58
N LEU A 525 25.60 32.17 -17.03
CA LEU A 525 25.94 31.98 -18.44
C LEU A 525 24.69 31.94 -19.32
N ALA A 526 23.62 31.25 -18.91
CA ALA A 526 22.37 31.23 -19.66
C ALA A 526 21.78 32.63 -19.82
N ASN A 527 21.77 33.44 -18.77
CA ASN A 527 21.32 34.82 -18.83
C ASN A 527 22.20 35.66 -19.77
N GLN A 528 23.51 35.47 -19.74
CA GLN A 528 24.44 36.22 -20.60
C GLN A 528 24.30 35.82 -22.06
N LEU A 529 24.20 34.55 -22.37
CA LEU A 529 24.26 34.04 -23.75
C LEU A 529 22.90 34.05 -24.45
N LEU A 530 21.79 33.91 -23.70
CA LEU A 530 20.45 33.72 -24.25
C LEU A 530 19.53 34.93 -24.07
N SER A 531 19.99 35.99 -23.40
CA SER A 531 19.17 37.19 -23.12
C SER A 531 18.55 37.85 -24.35
N ASN A 532 19.19 37.72 -25.51
CA ASN A 532 18.74 38.30 -26.78
C ASN A 532 18.14 37.25 -27.73
N SER A 533 18.01 36.00 -27.31
CA SER A 533 17.49 34.91 -28.15
C SER A 533 15.98 34.81 -27.96
N TYR A 534 15.22 35.68 -28.62
CA TYR A 534 13.77 35.66 -28.61
C TYR A 534 13.20 34.98 -29.86
N THR A 535 12.24 34.11 -29.70
CA THR A 535 11.38 33.60 -30.77
C THR A 535 9.96 34.14 -30.57
N ASP A 536 9.48 34.92 -31.53
CA ASP A 536 8.10 35.45 -31.57
C ASP A 536 7.14 34.36 -32.09
N GLY A 537 6.89 33.32 -31.33
CA GLY A 537 5.95 32.29 -31.76
C GLY A 537 5.21 31.66 -30.58
N THR A 538 3.94 31.27 -30.79
CA THR A 538 3.20 30.46 -29.83
C THR A 538 3.92 29.10 -29.68
N PRO A 539 4.38 28.74 -28.48
CA PRO A 539 5.11 27.51 -28.31
C PRO A 539 4.23 26.33 -28.64
N GLN A 540 4.79 25.32 -29.35
CA GLN A 540 4.10 24.10 -29.64
C GLN A 540 3.94 23.29 -28.33
N PRO A 541 2.75 22.71 -28.07
CA PRO A 541 2.53 21.94 -26.84
C PRO A 541 3.43 20.71 -26.75
N VAL A 542 3.71 20.05 -27.89
CA VAL A 542 4.49 18.80 -27.96
C VAL A 542 5.47 18.89 -29.12
N THR A 543 6.75 18.77 -28.82
CA THR A 543 7.82 18.67 -29.82
C THR A 543 8.67 17.43 -29.51
N LEU A 544 8.73 16.49 -30.45
CA LEU A 544 9.69 15.37 -30.41
C LEU A 544 11.02 15.91 -30.94
N THR A 545 11.99 16.10 -30.05
CA THR A 545 13.28 16.73 -30.38
C THR A 545 14.31 15.75 -30.86
N GLU A 546 14.25 14.51 -30.34
CA GLU A 546 15.19 13.46 -30.70
C GLU A 546 14.52 12.09 -30.57
N VAL A 547 14.94 11.16 -31.47
CA VAL A 547 14.55 9.75 -31.43
C VAL A 547 15.75 8.87 -31.75
N TRP A 548 15.94 7.81 -30.98
CA TRP A 548 16.99 6.83 -31.17
C TRP A 548 16.50 5.42 -30.87
N PRO A 549 16.85 4.40 -31.71
CA PRO A 549 17.41 4.56 -33.07
C PRO A 549 16.39 5.21 -34.00
N ARG A 550 16.81 5.75 -35.13
CA ARG A 550 15.88 6.34 -36.12
C ARG A 550 15.01 5.30 -36.82
N ASN A 551 15.54 4.10 -37.01
CA ASN A 551 14.79 2.97 -37.55
C ASN A 551 14.44 2.00 -36.41
N GLU A 552 13.17 1.83 -36.11
CA GLU A 552 12.72 0.97 -35.00
C GLU A 552 13.09 -0.52 -35.18
N THR A 553 13.28 -1.01 -36.43
CA THR A 553 13.67 -2.40 -36.68
C THR A 553 15.13 -2.70 -36.28
N ASP A 554 15.96 -1.69 -36.05
CA ASP A 554 17.35 -1.89 -35.64
C ASP A 554 17.46 -2.53 -34.26
N ILE A 555 16.39 -2.43 -33.44
CA ILE A 555 16.32 -3.04 -32.12
C ILE A 555 16.10 -4.55 -32.15
N ALA A 556 15.72 -5.13 -33.31
CA ALA A 556 15.46 -6.56 -33.43
C ALA A 556 16.67 -7.42 -32.99
N ALA A 557 17.90 -6.89 -33.14
CA ALA A 557 19.10 -7.56 -32.66
C ALA A 557 19.12 -7.72 -31.14
N ASP A 558 18.71 -6.69 -30.41
CA ASP A 558 18.64 -6.70 -28.95
C ASP A 558 17.50 -7.61 -28.45
N MET A 559 16.41 -7.72 -29.21
CA MET A 559 15.30 -8.63 -28.90
C MET A 559 15.69 -10.11 -29.01
N LEU A 560 16.63 -10.43 -29.92
CA LEU A 560 17.12 -11.80 -30.14
C LEU A 560 18.32 -12.16 -29.24
N TYR A 561 18.97 -11.18 -28.62
CA TYR A 561 20.28 -11.37 -27.98
C TYR A 561 20.25 -12.44 -26.88
N GLU A 562 19.26 -12.42 -25.98
CA GLU A 562 19.18 -13.41 -24.89
C GLU A 562 18.80 -14.83 -25.36
N HIS A 563 18.37 -14.99 -26.62
CA HIS A 563 17.97 -16.26 -27.23
C HIS A 563 19.02 -16.79 -28.21
N SER A 564 20.21 -16.17 -28.24
CA SER A 564 21.29 -16.51 -29.20
C SER A 564 22.61 -16.68 -28.46
N HIS A 565 23.53 -17.42 -29.06
CA HIS A 565 24.92 -17.54 -28.62
C HIS A 565 25.88 -16.65 -29.44
N LEU A 566 25.35 -15.85 -30.36
CA LEU A 566 26.11 -14.91 -31.16
C LEU A 566 26.34 -13.60 -30.45
N SER A 567 27.44 -12.93 -30.77
CA SER A 567 27.65 -11.55 -30.31
C SER A 567 26.58 -10.62 -30.92
N LEU A 568 26.27 -9.49 -30.27
CA LEU A 568 25.33 -8.51 -30.79
C LEU A 568 25.69 -8.06 -32.22
N LYS A 569 26.97 -7.89 -32.53
CA LYS A 569 27.46 -7.50 -33.85
C LYS A 569 27.19 -8.57 -34.93
N GLU A 570 27.35 -9.85 -34.58
CA GLU A 570 27.01 -10.95 -35.50
C GLU A 570 25.50 -11.02 -35.76
N ILE A 571 24.66 -10.84 -34.72
CA ILE A 571 23.21 -10.77 -34.85
C ILE A 571 22.83 -9.59 -35.75
N GLN A 572 23.39 -8.40 -35.51
CA GLN A 572 23.14 -7.21 -36.33
C GLN A 572 23.52 -7.47 -37.80
N SER A 573 24.68 -8.10 -38.03
CA SER A 573 25.15 -8.42 -39.39
C SER A 573 24.23 -9.44 -40.09
N ALA A 574 23.66 -10.38 -39.34
CA ALA A 574 22.70 -11.35 -39.88
C ALA A 574 21.37 -10.64 -40.23
N LEU A 575 20.88 -9.75 -39.34
CA LEU A 575 19.64 -9.01 -39.55
C LEU A 575 19.69 -8.02 -40.73
N LEU A 576 20.85 -7.49 -41.07
CA LEU A 576 21.01 -6.66 -42.27
C LEU A 576 20.59 -7.36 -43.56
N LYS A 577 20.74 -8.69 -43.60
CA LYS A 577 20.39 -9.50 -44.76
C LYS A 577 18.93 -9.94 -44.79
N LEU A 578 18.19 -9.75 -43.70
CA LEU A 578 16.77 -10.15 -43.63
C LEU A 578 15.84 -9.11 -44.26
N PRO A 579 14.76 -9.56 -44.92
CA PRO A 579 13.71 -8.67 -45.39
C PRO A 579 13.03 -7.96 -44.22
N TYR A 580 12.38 -6.85 -44.51
CA TYR A 580 11.65 -6.06 -43.52
C TYR A 580 10.56 -6.88 -42.79
N THR A 581 9.88 -7.76 -43.50
CA THR A 581 8.84 -8.66 -42.96
C THR A 581 9.36 -9.54 -41.81
N ASP A 582 10.58 -10.03 -41.91
CA ASP A 582 11.15 -10.90 -40.88
C ASP A 582 11.54 -10.09 -39.66
N LYS A 583 12.05 -8.87 -39.84
CA LYS A 583 12.36 -7.95 -38.74
C LYS A 583 11.08 -7.55 -37.99
N THR A 584 10.00 -7.27 -38.71
CA THR A 584 8.69 -6.96 -38.09
C THR A 584 8.08 -8.17 -37.40
N ALA A 585 8.28 -9.39 -37.92
CA ALA A 585 7.87 -10.62 -37.26
C ALA A 585 8.60 -10.84 -35.92
N ILE A 586 9.92 -10.53 -35.85
CA ILE A 586 10.68 -10.56 -34.60
C ILE A 586 10.08 -9.58 -33.59
N MET A 587 9.82 -8.35 -34.01
CA MET A 587 9.22 -7.35 -33.14
C MET A 587 7.82 -7.77 -32.65
N SER A 588 6.99 -8.28 -33.53
CA SER A 588 5.64 -8.77 -33.18
C SER A 588 5.69 -9.94 -32.19
N ALA A 589 6.62 -10.86 -32.36
CA ALA A 589 6.84 -11.97 -31.42
C ALA A 589 7.32 -11.47 -30.06
N TYR A 590 8.20 -10.46 -30.03
CA TYR A 590 8.71 -9.87 -28.80
C TYR A 590 7.65 -9.10 -28.02
N PHE A 591 6.76 -8.39 -28.69
CA PHE A 591 5.61 -7.73 -28.03
C PHE A 591 4.60 -8.74 -27.51
N GLY A 592 4.40 -9.86 -28.22
CA GLY A 592 3.49 -10.93 -27.87
C GLY A 592 2.04 -10.50 -27.77
N GLU A 593 1.20 -11.38 -27.23
CA GLU A 593 -0.19 -11.09 -26.95
C GLU A 593 -0.33 -10.41 -25.59
N ARG A 594 -0.62 -9.12 -25.59
CA ARG A 594 -0.81 -8.33 -24.38
C ARG A 594 -2.31 -8.27 -24.03
N LEU A 595 -2.69 -8.86 -22.88
CA LEU A 595 -4.08 -8.91 -22.40
C LEU A 595 -4.47 -7.67 -21.57
N ASN A 596 -3.48 -6.95 -21.04
CA ASN A 596 -3.70 -5.71 -20.30
C ASN A 596 -2.41 -4.86 -20.29
N ARG A 597 -2.53 -3.58 -19.91
CA ARG A 597 -1.41 -2.62 -19.87
C ARG A 597 -0.26 -2.99 -18.91
N ARG A 598 -0.45 -3.94 -17.98
CA ARG A 598 0.61 -4.41 -17.06
C ARG A 598 1.51 -5.45 -17.72
N HIS A 599 1.10 -6.06 -18.83
CA HIS A 599 1.95 -6.91 -19.66
C HIS A 599 2.93 -6.01 -20.43
N ARG A 600 4.05 -5.68 -19.80
CA ARG A 600 5.08 -4.81 -20.40
C ARG A 600 6.00 -5.64 -21.30
N PRO A 601 6.36 -5.15 -22.48
CA PRO A 601 7.36 -5.78 -23.31
C PRO A 601 8.72 -5.86 -22.62
N GLY A 602 9.63 -6.68 -23.16
CA GLY A 602 10.94 -6.96 -22.60
C GLY A 602 11.90 -5.76 -22.65
N ARG A 603 13.08 -5.94 -22.05
CA ARG A 603 14.06 -4.88 -21.80
C ARG A 603 14.81 -4.38 -23.03
N ALA A 604 14.76 -5.07 -24.17
CA ALA A 604 15.35 -4.56 -25.41
C ALA A 604 14.80 -3.16 -25.77
N LEU A 605 13.54 -2.87 -25.43
CA LEU A 605 12.91 -1.56 -25.63
C LEU A 605 13.51 -0.43 -24.78
N GLU A 606 14.32 -0.73 -23.78
CA GLU A 606 15.04 0.27 -22.99
C GLU A 606 16.16 0.96 -23.81
N LYS A 607 16.49 0.45 -24.98
CA LYS A 607 17.45 1.07 -25.93
C LYS A 607 16.81 2.06 -26.90
N VAL A 608 15.49 2.11 -27.00
CA VAL A 608 14.77 3.08 -27.82
C VAL A 608 14.45 4.30 -26.96
N HIS A 609 14.87 5.48 -27.36
CA HIS A 609 14.70 6.71 -26.59
C HIS A 609 13.94 7.76 -27.40
N TYR A 610 13.12 8.52 -26.71
CA TYR A 610 12.36 9.66 -27.22
C TYR A 610 12.61 10.86 -26.31
N SER A 611 13.12 11.95 -26.90
CA SER A 611 13.31 13.23 -26.19
C SER A 611 12.24 14.22 -26.58
N TRP A 612 11.63 14.85 -25.59
CA TRP A 612 10.49 15.76 -25.75
C TRP A 612 10.78 17.12 -25.16
N ASP A 613 10.36 18.18 -25.87
CA ASP A 613 10.17 19.54 -25.32
C ASP A 613 8.66 19.80 -25.27
N LEU A 614 8.16 20.07 -24.06
CA LEU A 614 6.73 20.09 -23.77
C LEU A 614 6.33 21.44 -23.13
N VAL A 615 5.17 21.94 -23.54
CA VAL A 615 4.53 23.11 -22.92
C VAL A 615 3.11 22.75 -22.52
N CYS A 616 2.84 22.74 -21.23
CA CYS A 616 1.53 22.41 -20.68
C CYS A 616 1.34 23.09 -19.32
N ASP A 617 0.11 23.04 -18.78
CA ASP A 617 -0.20 23.53 -17.44
C ASP A 617 0.68 22.89 -16.38
N TYR A 618 1.07 23.66 -15.38
CA TYR A 618 1.80 23.14 -14.23
C TYR A 618 1.05 22.00 -13.53
N GLY A 619 -0.28 22.09 -13.46
CA GLY A 619 -1.12 21.01 -12.93
C GLY A 619 -1.00 19.71 -13.72
N ILE A 620 -0.86 19.78 -15.07
CA ILE A 620 -0.61 18.61 -15.95
C ILE A 620 0.79 18.06 -15.74
N PHE A 621 1.81 18.93 -15.71
CA PHE A 621 3.20 18.55 -15.44
C PHE A 621 3.31 17.75 -14.14
N ARG A 622 2.66 18.19 -13.04
CA ARG A 622 2.66 17.49 -11.74
C ARG A 622 2.19 16.03 -11.84
N ASP A 623 1.21 15.76 -12.71
CA ASP A 623 0.72 14.40 -12.92
C ASP A 623 1.69 13.56 -13.77
N LEU A 624 2.39 14.17 -14.73
CA LEU A 624 3.34 13.48 -15.61
C LEU A 624 4.70 13.27 -14.96
N GLN A 625 5.17 14.16 -14.10
CA GLN A 625 6.42 14.03 -13.35
C GLN A 625 6.46 12.77 -12.47
N ARG A 626 5.30 12.18 -12.13
CA ARG A 626 5.22 10.92 -11.37
C ARG A 626 5.80 9.72 -12.12
N HIS A 627 6.03 9.84 -13.44
CA HIS A 627 6.81 8.88 -14.21
C HIS A 627 8.29 9.09 -13.97
N ARG A 628 8.88 8.24 -13.13
CA ARG A 628 10.26 8.41 -12.62
C ARG A 628 11.30 7.54 -13.33
N MET A 629 10.87 6.54 -14.09
CA MET A 629 11.75 5.68 -14.89
C MET A 629 12.07 6.33 -16.25
N VAL A 630 12.47 7.60 -16.18
CA VAL A 630 12.86 8.43 -17.32
C VAL A 630 14.36 8.69 -17.28
N ASP A 631 14.98 8.94 -18.42
CA ASP A 631 16.44 9.14 -18.51
C ASP A 631 16.83 10.54 -18.03
N ASP A 632 15.99 11.51 -18.35
CA ASP A 632 16.18 12.91 -18.05
C ASP A 632 14.81 13.58 -17.89
N LEU A 633 14.66 14.48 -16.92
CA LEU A 633 13.49 15.32 -16.71
C LEU A 633 13.94 16.64 -16.08
N GLU A 634 13.74 17.74 -16.78
CA GLU A 634 14.07 19.08 -16.31
C GLU A 634 12.96 20.07 -16.67
N TRP A 635 12.79 21.10 -15.86
CA TRP A 635 11.79 22.14 -16.08
C TRP A 635 12.35 23.53 -15.80
N GLN A 636 11.81 24.53 -16.48
CA GLN A 636 12.13 25.93 -16.29
C GLN A 636 11.39 26.51 -15.07
N GLU A 637 11.87 27.66 -14.56
CA GLU A 637 11.16 28.42 -13.53
C GLU A 637 9.75 28.76 -14.00
N LEU A 638 8.79 28.69 -13.06
CA LEU A 638 7.40 29.01 -13.37
C LEU A 638 7.21 30.50 -13.63
N THR A 639 6.50 30.81 -14.70
CA THR A 639 6.25 32.16 -15.14
C THR A 639 4.87 32.29 -15.81
N PRO A 640 4.17 33.42 -15.71
CA PRO A 640 2.93 33.66 -16.45
C PRO A 640 3.11 33.79 -17.98
N ARG A 641 4.34 33.82 -18.48
CA ARG A 641 4.69 34.17 -19.89
C ARG A 641 4.01 33.29 -20.95
N TYR A 642 3.81 32.01 -20.65
CA TYR A 642 3.25 31.06 -21.63
C TYR A 642 1.72 31.05 -21.66
N GLY A 643 1.07 31.90 -20.84
CA GLY A 643 -0.39 31.99 -20.76
C GLY A 643 -1.03 30.77 -20.10
N PHE A 644 -2.30 30.60 -20.45
CA PHE A 644 -3.16 29.55 -19.92
C PHE A 644 -4.19 29.11 -20.97
N GLU A 645 -4.94 28.06 -20.69
CA GLU A 645 -6.15 27.69 -21.45
C GLU A 645 -7.34 27.70 -20.49
N VAL A 646 -8.49 28.17 -20.97
CA VAL A 646 -9.76 28.09 -20.24
C VAL A 646 -10.32 26.67 -20.46
N PRO A 647 -10.56 25.90 -19.40
CA PRO A 647 -11.23 24.59 -19.55
C PRO A 647 -12.66 24.75 -20.08
N ASP A 648 -13.08 23.85 -20.97
CA ASP A 648 -14.42 23.90 -21.59
C ASP A 648 -15.54 23.99 -20.54
N LEU A 649 -15.44 23.25 -19.44
CA LEU A 649 -16.40 23.28 -18.33
C LEU A 649 -16.51 24.67 -17.65
N ILE A 650 -15.47 25.46 -17.65
CA ILE A 650 -15.48 26.85 -17.12
C ILE A 650 -16.34 27.73 -18.03
N ASP A 651 -16.13 27.61 -19.34
CA ASP A 651 -16.86 28.36 -20.36
C ASP A 651 -18.34 27.97 -20.40
N GLU A 652 -18.64 26.67 -20.42
CA GLU A 652 -19.98 26.12 -20.35
C GLU A 652 -20.77 26.58 -19.13
N ALA A 653 -20.10 26.73 -17.98
CA ALA A 653 -20.70 27.20 -16.73
C ALA A 653 -20.80 28.75 -16.65
N GLY A 654 -20.33 29.49 -17.67
CA GLY A 654 -20.33 30.96 -17.71
C GLY A 654 -19.40 31.62 -16.69
N LEU A 655 -18.28 30.97 -16.37
CA LEU A 655 -17.30 31.42 -15.36
C LEU A 655 -16.00 31.93 -15.98
N THR A 656 -15.94 32.13 -17.28
CA THR A 656 -14.74 32.54 -18.03
C THR A 656 -14.15 33.84 -17.48
N ASP A 657 -14.96 34.89 -17.25
CA ASP A 657 -14.50 36.17 -16.71
C ASP A 657 -13.86 36.06 -15.33
N ASP A 658 -14.50 35.27 -14.43
CA ASP A 658 -13.97 35.03 -13.10
C ASP A 658 -12.67 34.18 -13.12
N PHE A 659 -12.59 33.25 -14.06
CA PHE A 659 -11.41 32.44 -14.29
C PHE A 659 -10.24 33.31 -14.77
N GLU A 660 -10.43 34.09 -15.81
CA GLU A 660 -9.40 35.00 -16.35
C GLU A 660 -8.95 36.05 -15.34
N ASN A 661 -9.88 36.59 -14.55
CA ASN A 661 -9.55 37.52 -13.47
C ASN A 661 -8.60 36.89 -12.42
N CYS A 662 -8.66 35.59 -12.17
CA CYS A 662 -7.69 34.91 -11.29
C CYS A 662 -6.27 35.01 -11.88
N PHE A 663 -6.12 34.88 -13.20
CA PHE A 663 -4.83 34.99 -13.86
C PHE A 663 -4.30 36.42 -13.82
N GLU A 664 -5.17 37.44 -13.92
CA GLU A 664 -4.80 38.86 -13.76
C GLU A 664 -4.29 39.14 -12.33
N ILE A 665 -5.01 38.64 -11.29
CA ILE A 665 -4.58 38.76 -9.88
C ILE A 665 -3.20 38.10 -9.69
N SER A 666 -3.02 36.91 -10.25
CA SER A 666 -1.75 36.19 -10.23
C SER A 666 -0.61 36.97 -10.89
N LEU A 667 -0.84 37.49 -12.09
CA LEU A 667 0.13 38.29 -12.85
C LEU A 667 0.54 39.55 -12.07
N LYS A 668 -0.42 40.23 -11.45
CA LYS A 668 -0.17 41.39 -10.61
C LYS A 668 0.72 41.08 -9.44
N LEU A 669 0.40 40.02 -8.70
CA LEU A 669 1.22 39.58 -7.56
C LEU A 669 2.62 39.14 -7.99
N HIS A 670 2.72 38.37 -9.08
CA HIS A 670 4.00 37.97 -9.68
C HIS A 670 4.87 39.19 -9.99
N SER A 671 4.29 40.21 -10.61
CA SER A 671 4.98 41.47 -10.96
C SER A 671 5.44 42.24 -9.71
N ILE A 672 4.61 42.35 -8.68
CA ILE A 672 4.96 42.97 -7.39
C ILE A 672 6.18 42.28 -6.77
N LEU A 673 6.21 40.94 -6.75
CA LEU A 673 7.33 40.17 -6.21
C LEU A 673 8.60 40.34 -7.02
N GLN A 674 8.51 40.32 -8.36
CA GLN A 674 9.65 40.55 -9.27
C GLN A 674 10.25 41.93 -9.06
N GLN A 675 9.43 42.99 -9.04
CA GLN A 675 9.87 44.39 -8.85
C GLN A 675 10.49 44.60 -7.44
N ALA A 676 10.04 43.86 -6.43
CA ALA A 676 10.58 43.91 -5.10
C ALA A 676 11.88 43.10 -4.93
N GLY A 677 12.38 42.44 -6.00
CA GLY A 677 13.59 41.62 -5.98
C GLY A 677 13.40 40.18 -5.51
N TYR A 678 12.15 39.70 -5.33
CA TYR A 678 11.81 38.35 -4.94
C TYR A 678 11.52 37.44 -6.14
N ARG A 679 12.53 37.29 -7.02
CA ARG A 679 12.38 36.58 -8.30
C ARG A 679 11.97 35.12 -8.12
N LEU A 680 12.61 34.41 -7.20
CA LEU A 680 12.33 33.00 -6.95
C LEU A 680 10.95 32.81 -6.31
N GLU A 681 10.57 33.71 -5.42
CA GLU A 681 9.29 33.70 -4.71
C GLU A 681 8.12 34.11 -5.60
N ALA A 682 8.38 34.81 -6.71
CA ALA A 682 7.35 35.14 -7.70
C ALA A 682 6.68 33.89 -8.28
N GLN A 683 7.38 32.76 -8.33
CA GLN A 683 6.82 31.47 -8.74
C GLN A 683 5.64 31.03 -7.87
N TYR A 684 5.59 31.40 -6.59
CA TYR A 684 4.45 31.07 -5.74
C TYR A 684 3.13 31.72 -6.18
N ALA A 685 3.24 32.86 -6.87
CA ALA A 685 2.09 33.58 -7.39
C ALA A 685 1.50 32.97 -8.66
N THR A 686 2.26 32.14 -9.39
CA THR A 686 1.73 31.47 -10.58
C THR A 686 0.64 30.48 -10.20
N LEU A 687 -0.32 30.24 -11.08
CA LEU A 687 -1.43 29.32 -10.87
C LEU A 687 -1.11 27.96 -11.48
N LEU A 688 -1.79 26.91 -11.03
CA LEU A 688 -1.63 25.55 -11.58
C LEU A 688 -2.00 25.48 -13.07
N GLY A 689 -2.86 26.38 -13.56
CA GLY A 689 -3.26 26.48 -14.96
C GLY A 689 -2.28 27.28 -15.83
N HIS A 690 -1.27 27.96 -15.26
CA HIS A 690 -0.25 28.59 -16.10
C HIS A 690 0.59 27.53 -16.82
N LYS A 691 0.80 27.75 -18.11
CA LYS A 691 1.67 26.89 -18.92
C LYS A 691 3.12 27.06 -18.50
N MET A 692 3.86 25.98 -18.52
CA MET A 692 5.29 25.92 -18.26
C MET A 692 6.00 25.08 -19.31
N ARG A 693 7.30 25.32 -19.48
CA ARG A 693 8.15 24.53 -20.36
C ARG A 693 8.99 23.54 -19.58
N TRP A 694 9.04 22.30 -20.07
CA TRP A 694 9.83 21.24 -19.50
C TRP A 694 10.25 20.23 -20.57
N LYS A 695 11.34 19.54 -20.33
CA LYS A 695 11.81 18.48 -21.20
C LYS A 695 11.86 17.15 -20.47
N VAL A 696 11.69 16.08 -21.24
CA VAL A 696 11.81 14.70 -20.73
C VAL A 696 12.33 13.79 -21.81
N THR A 697 13.25 12.89 -21.42
CA THR A 697 13.70 11.77 -22.25
C THR A 697 13.34 10.48 -21.54
N TYR A 698 12.70 9.55 -22.26
CA TYR A 698 12.38 8.23 -21.77
C TYR A 698 12.47 7.17 -22.86
N ASN A 699 12.67 5.93 -22.42
CA ASN A 699 12.76 4.82 -23.35
C ASN A 699 11.37 4.29 -23.77
N ALA A 700 11.35 3.46 -24.84
CA ALA A 700 10.09 2.92 -25.36
C ALA A 700 9.34 2.09 -24.30
N ARG A 701 10.04 1.38 -23.42
CA ARG A 701 9.40 0.56 -22.38
C ARG A 701 8.63 1.43 -21.37
N GLU A 702 9.15 2.62 -21.02
CA GLU A 702 8.41 3.61 -20.23
C GLU A 702 7.32 4.29 -21.06
N ALA A 703 7.52 4.49 -22.39
CA ALA A 703 6.48 4.99 -23.27
C ALA A 703 5.22 4.11 -23.25
N PHE A 704 5.36 2.78 -23.28
CA PHE A 704 4.22 1.86 -23.09
C PHE A 704 3.47 2.15 -21.78
N HIS A 705 4.22 2.33 -20.69
CA HIS A 705 3.61 2.60 -19.39
C HIS A 705 2.92 3.97 -19.34
N LEU A 706 3.63 5.01 -19.76
CA LEU A 706 3.16 6.40 -19.70
C LEU A 706 1.96 6.60 -20.61
N HIS A 707 2.07 6.22 -21.89
CA HIS A 707 1.02 6.49 -22.87
C HIS A 707 -0.27 5.71 -22.57
N GLU A 708 -0.15 4.42 -22.22
CA GLU A 708 -1.33 3.60 -21.89
C GLU A 708 -1.97 3.97 -20.55
N LEU A 709 -1.19 4.44 -19.56
CA LEU A 709 -1.74 4.87 -18.28
C LEU A 709 -2.40 6.24 -18.39
N ARG A 710 -1.71 7.21 -19.03
CA ARG A 710 -2.14 8.62 -19.03
C ARG A 710 -3.23 8.94 -20.04
N THR A 711 -3.52 8.03 -20.97
CA THR A 711 -4.68 8.15 -21.86
C THR A 711 -5.92 7.46 -21.31
N SER A 712 -5.84 6.78 -20.14
CA SER A 712 -6.99 6.09 -19.55
C SER A 712 -8.12 7.06 -19.18
N PRO A 713 -9.41 6.62 -19.25
CA PRO A 713 -10.58 7.49 -19.07
C PRO A 713 -10.67 8.22 -17.74
N GLN A 714 -10.05 7.67 -16.66
CA GLN A 714 -10.01 8.31 -15.34
C GLN A 714 -9.03 9.49 -15.27
N GLY A 715 -8.26 9.68 -16.34
CA GLY A 715 -7.24 10.71 -16.43
C GLY A 715 -7.84 12.12 -16.50
N HIS A 716 -7.02 13.11 -16.15
CA HIS A 716 -7.38 14.53 -16.40
C HIS A 716 -7.40 14.78 -17.92
N PRO A 717 -8.43 15.45 -18.48
CA PRO A 717 -8.55 15.68 -19.92
C PRO A 717 -7.29 16.31 -20.54
N GLY A 718 -6.72 17.31 -19.88
CA GLY A 718 -5.53 18.03 -20.37
C GLY A 718 -4.31 17.13 -20.58
N TYR A 719 -3.94 16.27 -19.62
CA TYR A 719 -2.80 15.37 -19.85
C TYR A 719 -3.12 14.22 -20.80
N ARG A 720 -4.39 13.78 -20.89
CA ARG A 720 -4.81 12.81 -21.90
C ARG A 720 -4.57 13.38 -23.30
N LYS A 721 -5.02 14.61 -23.56
CA LYS A 721 -4.82 15.34 -24.83
C LYS A 721 -3.32 15.46 -25.15
N LEU A 722 -2.50 15.90 -24.19
CA LEU A 722 -1.06 16.02 -24.36
C LEU A 722 -0.39 14.70 -24.73
N VAL A 723 -0.70 13.63 -23.99
CA VAL A 723 -0.09 12.30 -24.20
C VAL A 723 -0.57 11.65 -25.49
N LEU A 724 -1.82 11.90 -25.92
CA LEU A 724 -2.29 11.50 -27.26
C LEU A 724 -1.50 12.17 -28.38
N GLN A 725 -1.17 13.46 -28.24
CA GLN A 725 -0.29 14.16 -29.20
C GLN A 725 1.13 13.56 -29.20
N MET A 726 1.68 13.23 -28.02
CA MET A 726 2.97 12.55 -27.91
C MET A 726 2.90 11.18 -28.60
N HIS A 727 1.83 10.39 -28.34
CA HIS A 727 1.64 9.09 -28.96
C HIS A 727 1.52 9.18 -30.49
N ALA A 728 0.82 10.17 -31.01
CA ALA A 728 0.71 10.39 -32.45
C ALA A 728 2.09 10.64 -33.08
N LYS A 729 2.90 11.56 -32.52
CA LYS A 729 4.26 11.84 -33.00
C LYS A 729 5.21 10.64 -32.86
N LEU A 730 5.08 9.86 -31.79
CA LEU A 730 5.82 8.62 -31.63
C LEU A 730 5.45 7.61 -32.72
N SER A 731 4.16 7.46 -33.01
CA SER A 731 3.66 6.53 -34.05
C SER A 731 4.03 6.95 -35.47
N GLU A 732 4.25 8.25 -35.71
CA GLU A 732 4.78 8.76 -36.99
C GLU A 732 6.22 8.28 -37.25
N VAL A 733 7.06 8.25 -36.20
CA VAL A 733 8.48 7.88 -36.34
C VAL A 733 8.72 6.37 -36.10
N HIS A 734 7.94 5.74 -35.22
CA HIS A 734 8.02 4.32 -34.88
C HIS A 734 6.63 3.67 -34.90
N PRO A 735 6.09 3.39 -36.10
CA PRO A 735 4.72 2.90 -36.25
C PRO A 735 4.48 1.52 -35.62
N ILE A 736 5.45 0.59 -35.66
CA ILE A 736 5.30 -0.74 -35.10
C ILE A 736 5.23 -0.69 -33.57
N ILE A 737 6.09 0.14 -32.96
CA ILE A 737 6.09 0.37 -31.51
C ILE A 737 4.80 1.09 -31.08
N GLY A 738 4.38 2.11 -31.84
CA GLY A 738 3.14 2.84 -31.59
C GLY A 738 1.89 1.96 -31.69
N GLU A 739 1.83 1.07 -32.70
CA GLU A 739 0.73 0.10 -32.87
C GLU A 739 0.70 -0.96 -31.77
N ALA A 740 1.86 -1.37 -31.26
CA ALA A 740 1.96 -2.34 -30.16
C ALA A 740 1.44 -1.78 -28.82
N MET A 741 1.29 -0.45 -28.68
CA MET A 741 0.67 0.20 -27.51
C MET A 741 -0.86 0.11 -27.54
N LYS A 742 -1.39 -1.10 -27.52
CA LYS A 742 -2.82 -1.44 -27.73
C LYS A 742 -3.79 -0.83 -26.70
N PHE A 743 -3.29 -0.41 -25.55
CA PHE A 743 -4.10 0.14 -24.45
C PHE A 743 -4.08 1.68 -24.38
N VAL A 744 -3.54 2.35 -25.38
CA VAL A 744 -3.71 3.79 -25.57
C VAL A 744 -5.17 4.06 -25.89
N ASN A 745 -5.86 4.76 -25.01
CA ASN A 745 -7.26 5.13 -25.22
C ASN A 745 -7.35 6.39 -26.11
N LYS A 746 -7.82 6.18 -27.35
CA LYS A 746 -8.02 7.25 -28.35
C LYS A 746 -9.47 7.76 -28.36
N GLY A 747 -10.33 7.29 -27.46
CA GLY A 747 -11.73 7.69 -27.38
C GLY A 747 -11.89 9.15 -26.94
N GLU A 748 -12.99 9.77 -27.37
CA GLU A 748 -13.37 11.10 -26.93
C GLU A 748 -13.67 11.15 -25.44
N ASP A 749 -13.52 12.33 -24.83
CA ASP A 749 -13.88 12.54 -23.43
C ASP A 749 -15.40 12.65 -23.32
N GLU A 750 -16.06 11.53 -23.05
CA GLU A 750 -17.48 11.56 -22.68
C GLU A 750 -17.64 12.19 -21.29
N ALA A 751 -18.69 12.97 -21.13
CA ALA A 751 -19.08 13.46 -19.82
C ALA A 751 -19.21 12.31 -18.84
N LEU A 752 -18.59 12.42 -17.66
CA LEU A 752 -18.60 11.38 -16.62
C LEU A 752 -17.95 10.03 -16.99
N THR A 753 -17.01 9.97 -17.95
CA THR A 753 -16.21 8.73 -18.20
C THR A 753 -15.57 8.16 -16.93
N ARG A 754 -15.27 9.02 -15.96
CA ARG A 754 -14.81 8.65 -14.63
C ARG A 754 -15.86 7.87 -13.82
N LEU A 755 -17.17 8.11 -14.02
CA LEU A 755 -18.22 7.50 -13.20
C LEU A 755 -18.20 5.98 -13.24
N ALA A 756 -17.99 5.39 -14.41
CA ALA A 756 -17.89 3.93 -14.55
C ALA A 756 -16.69 3.37 -13.74
N ALA A 757 -15.58 4.08 -13.74
CA ALA A 757 -14.39 3.69 -12.98
C ALA A 757 -14.58 3.86 -11.46
N GLU A 758 -15.23 4.93 -11.02
CA GLU A 758 -15.57 5.15 -9.61
C GLU A 758 -16.57 4.09 -9.11
N ARG A 759 -17.59 3.75 -9.90
CA ARG A 759 -18.53 2.66 -9.58
C ARG A 759 -17.82 1.31 -9.49
N TYR A 760 -16.89 1.02 -10.39
CA TYR A 760 -16.09 -0.20 -10.33
C TYR A 760 -15.20 -0.24 -9.09
N THR A 761 -14.62 0.89 -8.69
CA THR A 761 -13.84 1.03 -7.46
C THR A 761 -14.73 0.80 -6.24
N GLN A 762 -15.91 1.44 -6.19
CA GLN A 762 -16.87 1.26 -5.11
C GLN A 762 -17.38 -0.18 -5.02
N PHE A 763 -17.65 -0.82 -6.17
CA PHE A 763 -18.00 -2.24 -6.22
C PHE A 763 -16.91 -3.12 -5.59
N LYS A 764 -15.63 -2.87 -5.90
CA LYS A 764 -14.52 -3.59 -5.27
C LYS A 764 -14.43 -3.34 -3.76
N LEU A 765 -14.60 -2.09 -3.32
CA LEU A 765 -14.58 -1.74 -1.90
C LEU A 765 -15.73 -2.42 -1.15
N ASN A 766 -16.92 -2.47 -1.76
CA ASN A 766 -18.07 -3.17 -1.20
C ASN A 766 -17.89 -4.70 -1.15
N GLN A 767 -16.96 -5.25 -1.94
CA GLN A 767 -16.59 -6.67 -1.87
C GLN A 767 -15.55 -6.95 -0.76
N LEU A 768 -14.83 -5.93 -0.30
CA LEU A 768 -13.84 -6.05 0.78
C LEU A 768 -14.44 -5.79 2.17
N ASN A 769 -15.61 -5.15 2.23
CA ASN A 769 -16.42 -4.95 3.44
C ASN A 769 -17.53 -6.02 3.52
#